data_ba32b404a1e01debecadcb8e95706d0b
#
_entry.id   ba32b404a1e01debecadcb8e95706d0b
#
_cell.length_a   1.000
_cell.length_b   1.000
_cell.length_c   1.000
_cell.angle_alpha   90.00
_cell.angle_beta   90.00
_cell.angle_gamma   90.00
#
_symmetry.space_group_name_H-M   'P 1'
#
loop_
_entity.id
_entity.type
_entity.pdbx_description
1 polymer ?
#
loop_
_entity_poly.entity_id
_entity_poly.type
_entity_poly.pdbx_seq_one_letter_code
_entity_poly.pdbx_strand_id
1 'polypeptide(L)'
;LFSVTLGSSSPIEYTVLSGGNPAGFQKVTVVSSSEFQVAYEFNDRGRGPKLLTHIAVNDKGIPVLIENTGNNYYKAPVAESFKVSETKAAWKNEAEKGEKEFHGNEFYVSQTGVPHEFGLLAKALLSAPDQKLTLFPEGEASIQKSSELEVEGDGGKTKINQYAITGLDFVPTAVWLDNDQNFFAFGGSFLFVVRKGYEKSMEQIVKAQEEAQTARLGRLAKELGHKSEGALMLRNGTLFDSETGETKKGQSILIEGNRIRAVGVDAELKAPLRTKVIDLGGKFVMPGLWDMHVHLGSSDGLLHLAAGVTAVRDLANDTEELIRTRQKFDSGELIGPRIVMAGFIDGPGPYAGPSKVLVDTEEQARAEVDKYAKLGCIQIKLYSSLKPELVAPIVDQARKHGMRVSGHIPAFMTAEQAVNAGYGEIQHANMLFLNFLFDIAKDTRTPLRFTAVAEHAAEMDFKSEKWKSFFNLLKEKQVIIDPTISIFEVILISKPGEVLEGYKTLVPRLPPQVRRQFMAGGFPIPEGKEKLYRDSYQKVVDLVGELYRNNITVVAGTDSTPGFTLHRELELYVSSGIPPAKVLQIATLTAARITGQDKELGSITKRKLADLIIIDGDPTKNISDIKNVETVIKNGVIYKTADLYTAVGVKP
;
A
#
# COMPACT_ATOMS: atom_id res chain seq x y z
N LEU A 1 13.82 5.10 -50.11
CA LEU A 1 12.40 4.85 -50.45
C LEU A 1 12.25 3.35 -50.75
N PHE A 2 12.02 2.53 -49.74
CA PHE A 2 11.43 1.21 -49.88
C PHE A 2 10.06 1.26 -49.18
N SER A 3 9.01 1.35 -49.97
CA SER A 3 7.64 1.15 -49.57
C SER A 3 7.43 -0.35 -49.40
N VAL A 4 7.52 -0.84 -48.16
CA VAL A 4 7.03 -2.16 -47.79
C VAL A 4 5.58 -1.98 -47.39
N THR A 5 4.68 -2.35 -48.26
CA THR A 5 3.25 -2.56 -47.96
C THR A 5 3.16 -3.81 -47.09
N LEU A 6 3.34 -3.64 -45.78
CA LEU A 6 2.98 -4.62 -44.78
C LEU A 6 1.45 -4.61 -44.62
N GLY A 7 0.81 -5.75 -44.81
CA GLY A 7 -0.58 -5.97 -44.46
C GLY A 7 -0.72 -5.79 -42.93
N SER A 8 -1.03 -4.57 -42.48
CA SER A 8 -1.26 -4.31 -41.09
C SER A 8 -2.58 -4.95 -40.68
N SER A 9 -2.53 -6.05 -39.95
CA SER A 9 -3.68 -6.48 -39.14
C SER A 9 -4.09 -5.31 -38.26
N SER A 10 -5.40 -5.08 -38.10
CA SER A 10 -5.89 -4.05 -37.18
C SER A 10 -5.28 -4.27 -35.80
N PRO A 11 -4.79 -3.23 -35.12
CA PRO A 11 -4.17 -3.38 -33.82
C PRO A 11 -5.16 -3.93 -32.79
N ILE A 12 -4.65 -4.73 -31.84
CA ILE A 12 -5.44 -5.22 -30.72
C ILE A 12 -5.50 -4.10 -29.69
N GLU A 13 -6.72 -3.70 -29.34
CA GLU A 13 -6.96 -2.60 -28.39
C GLU A 13 -7.43 -3.12 -27.04
N TYR A 14 -7.00 -2.45 -25.98
CA TYR A 14 -7.37 -2.70 -24.59
C TYR A 14 -7.77 -1.39 -23.95
N THR A 15 -8.78 -1.44 -23.09
CA THR A 15 -9.18 -0.33 -22.23
C THR A 15 -8.47 -0.45 -20.89
N VAL A 16 -7.95 0.67 -20.39
CA VAL A 16 -7.40 0.77 -19.05
C VAL A 16 -8.44 1.45 -18.15
N LEU A 17 -8.76 0.82 -17.03
CA LEU A 17 -9.75 1.28 -16.06
C LEU A 17 -9.09 1.58 -14.72
N SER A 18 -9.61 2.57 -14.00
CA SER A 18 -9.27 2.85 -12.60
C SER A 18 -10.55 2.99 -11.79
N GLY A 19 -10.72 2.15 -10.76
CA GLY A 19 -11.98 2.10 -10.00
C GLY A 19 -13.21 1.84 -10.87
N GLY A 20 -13.05 1.14 -12.01
CA GLY A 20 -14.10 0.89 -12.99
C GLY A 20 -14.32 2.01 -14.03
N ASN A 21 -13.62 3.15 -13.90
CA ASN A 21 -13.74 4.28 -14.82
C ASN A 21 -12.63 4.26 -15.88
N PRO A 22 -12.91 4.66 -17.14
CA PRO A 22 -11.87 4.76 -18.17
C PRO A 22 -10.73 5.68 -17.73
N ALA A 23 -9.50 5.17 -17.80
CA ALA A 23 -8.29 5.86 -17.35
C ALA A 23 -7.12 5.76 -18.33
N GLY A 24 -7.34 5.17 -19.51
CA GLY A 24 -6.30 5.04 -20.53
C GLY A 24 -6.57 3.93 -21.52
N PHE A 25 -5.50 3.50 -22.19
CA PHE A 25 -5.56 2.46 -23.21
C PHE A 25 -4.24 1.69 -23.31
N GLN A 26 -4.30 0.50 -23.88
CA GLN A 26 -3.15 -0.20 -24.47
C GLN A 26 -3.50 -0.59 -25.91
N LYS A 27 -2.60 -0.34 -26.84
CA LYS A 27 -2.75 -0.69 -28.25
C LYS A 27 -1.53 -1.49 -28.69
N VAL A 28 -1.78 -2.73 -29.13
CA VAL A 28 -0.75 -3.66 -29.59
C VAL A 28 -0.83 -3.81 -31.11
N THR A 29 0.19 -3.37 -31.81
CA THR A 29 0.35 -3.58 -33.25
C THR A 29 1.28 -4.77 -33.46
N VAL A 30 0.78 -5.84 -34.07
CA VAL A 30 1.56 -7.00 -34.45
C VAL A 30 2.28 -6.67 -35.78
N VAL A 31 3.60 -6.49 -35.73
CA VAL A 31 4.45 -6.19 -36.89
C VAL A 31 4.78 -7.49 -37.62
N SER A 32 5.08 -8.55 -36.86
CA SER A 32 5.29 -9.92 -37.35
C SER A 32 4.90 -10.92 -36.28
N SER A 33 5.04 -12.22 -36.53
CA SER A 33 4.79 -13.28 -35.53
C SER A 33 5.70 -13.18 -34.28
N SER A 34 6.80 -12.43 -34.38
CA SER A 34 7.81 -12.27 -33.33
C SER A 34 8.08 -10.81 -32.95
N GLU A 35 7.32 -9.84 -33.48
CA GLU A 35 7.61 -8.42 -33.30
C GLU A 35 6.33 -7.61 -33.03
N PHE A 36 6.36 -6.78 -31.98
CA PHE A 36 5.23 -6.03 -31.47
C PHE A 36 5.60 -4.57 -31.21
N GLN A 37 4.70 -3.65 -31.53
CA GLN A 37 4.74 -2.26 -31.09
C GLN A 37 3.55 -2.01 -30.16
N VAL A 38 3.82 -1.49 -28.96
CA VAL A 38 2.79 -1.26 -27.94
C VAL A 38 2.79 0.21 -27.55
N ALA A 39 1.61 0.84 -27.66
CA ALA A 39 1.36 2.15 -27.06
C ALA A 39 0.50 1.95 -25.81
N TYR A 40 0.94 2.47 -24.68
CA TYR A 40 0.24 2.33 -23.40
C TYR A 40 0.14 3.67 -22.69
N GLU A 41 -1.03 3.96 -22.13
CA GLU A 41 -1.25 5.11 -21.29
C GLU A 41 -2.19 4.73 -20.13
N PHE A 42 -1.78 5.09 -18.93
CA PHE A 42 -2.62 5.11 -17.73
C PHE A 42 -2.55 6.51 -17.14
N ASN A 43 -3.69 7.12 -16.91
CA ASN A 43 -3.80 8.45 -16.29
C ASN A 43 -4.48 8.33 -14.93
N ASP A 44 -3.70 8.44 -13.87
CA ASP A 44 -4.18 8.57 -12.51
C ASP A 44 -4.04 10.03 -12.05
N ARG A 45 -5.03 10.86 -12.35
CA ARG A 45 -5.06 12.28 -11.89
C ARG A 45 -3.79 13.05 -12.27
N GLY A 46 -3.37 12.91 -13.52
CA GLY A 46 -2.15 13.52 -14.06
C GLY A 46 -0.86 12.74 -13.78
N ARG A 47 -0.88 11.68 -12.96
CA ARG A 47 0.20 10.69 -12.82
C ARG A 47 -0.04 9.52 -13.78
N GLY A 48 0.80 8.49 -13.68
CA GLY A 48 0.68 7.28 -14.46
C GLY A 48 1.56 7.26 -15.71
N PRO A 49 1.99 6.07 -16.14
CA PRO A 49 2.89 5.91 -17.27
C PRO A 49 2.23 6.25 -18.61
N LYS A 50 3.05 6.73 -19.54
CA LYS A 50 2.75 6.81 -20.97
C LYS A 50 3.97 6.29 -21.71
N LEU A 51 3.82 5.16 -22.39
CA LEU A 51 4.93 4.40 -22.96
C LEU A 51 4.69 4.06 -24.43
N LEU A 52 5.77 4.08 -25.19
CA LEU A 52 5.90 3.42 -26.48
C LEU A 52 6.95 2.33 -26.32
N THR A 53 6.55 1.09 -26.63
CA THR A 53 7.39 -0.09 -26.43
C THR A 53 7.53 -0.85 -27.74
N HIS A 54 8.77 -1.21 -28.07
CA HIS A 54 9.09 -2.13 -29.16
C HIS A 54 9.61 -3.43 -28.55
N ILE A 55 9.01 -4.56 -28.92
CA ILE A 55 9.35 -5.89 -28.40
C ILE A 55 9.61 -6.83 -29.56
N ALA A 56 10.76 -7.53 -29.55
CA ALA A 56 10.98 -8.68 -30.40
C ALA A 56 11.27 -9.92 -29.54
N VAL A 57 10.71 -11.07 -29.93
CA VAL A 57 10.84 -12.35 -29.22
C VAL A 57 11.47 -13.41 -30.11
N ASN A 58 12.11 -14.41 -29.50
CA ASN A 58 12.57 -15.61 -30.20
C ASN A 58 11.43 -16.61 -30.43
N ASP A 59 11.73 -17.77 -31.03
CA ASP A 59 10.75 -18.83 -31.33
C ASP A 59 10.05 -19.42 -30.08
N LYS A 60 10.60 -19.20 -28.88
CA LYS A 60 10.01 -19.62 -27.60
C LYS A 60 9.17 -18.51 -26.96
N GLY A 61 9.01 -17.35 -27.62
CA GLY A 61 8.32 -16.19 -27.06
C GLY A 61 9.13 -15.42 -26.01
N ILE A 62 10.44 -15.66 -25.90
CA ILE A 62 11.34 -14.99 -24.97
C ILE A 62 11.82 -13.67 -25.61
N PRO A 63 11.75 -12.52 -24.93
CA PRO A 63 12.25 -11.26 -25.46
C PRO A 63 13.75 -11.31 -25.81
N VAL A 64 14.08 -10.83 -27.00
CA VAL A 64 15.45 -10.59 -27.46
C VAL A 64 15.71 -9.11 -27.70
N LEU A 65 14.66 -8.32 -27.76
CA LEU A 65 14.69 -6.86 -27.79
C LEU A 65 13.49 -6.31 -27.01
N ILE A 66 13.74 -5.35 -26.14
CA ILE A 66 12.73 -4.46 -25.57
C ILE A 66 13.30 -3.05 -25.57
N GLU A 67 12.56 -2.10 -26.10
CA GLU A 67 12.88 -0.68 -26.06
C GLU A 67 11.63 0.07 -25.54
N ASN A 68 11.72 0.63 -24.33
CA ASN A 68 10.67 1.44 -23.71
C ASN A 68 11.06 2.91 -23.71
N THR A 69 10.18 3.76 -24.19
CA THR A 69 10.35 5.22 -24.16
C THR A 69 9.07 5.89 -23.68
N GLY A 70 9.22 7.03 -22.99
CA GLY A 70 8.08 7.79 -22.50
C GLY A 70 8.27 8.31 -21.09
N ASN A 71 7.32 8.05 -20.19
CA ASN A 71 7.43 8.39 -18.79
C ASN A 71 6.84 7.30 -17.87
N ASN A 72 7.37 7.22 -16.64
CA ASN A 72 6.86 6.34 -15.59
C ASN A 72 5.64 6.92 -14.87
N TYR A 73 5.22 6.27 -13.77
CA TYR A 73 4.06 6.69 -12.96
C TYR A 73 4.20 8.11 -12.38
N TYR A 74 5.40 8.53 -12.02
CA TYR A 74 5.69 9.88 -11.48
C TYR A 74 6.06 10.90 -12.57
N LYS A 75 5.82 10.58 -13.83
CA LYS A 75 6.17 11.42 -14.99
C LYS A 75 7.68 11.62 -15.18
N ALA A 76 8.52 10.82 -14.53
CA ALA A 76 9.94 10.78 -14.84
C ALA A 76 10.16 10.17 -16.23
N PRO A 77 11.10 10.70 -17.04
CA PRO A 77 11.44 10.12 -18.34
C PRO A 77 11.83 8.65 -18.23
N VAL A 78 11.47 7.86 -19.23
CA VAL A 78 11.84 6.45 -19.37
C VAL A 78 12.58 6.27 -20.69
N ALA A 79 13.79 5.69 -20.62
CA ALA A 79 14.60 5.25 -21.74
C ALA A 79 15.23 3.89 -21.38
N GLU A 80 14.42 2.84 -21.41
CA GLU A 80 14.82 1.48 -21.05
C GLU A 80 15.10 0.65 -22.30
N SER A 81 16.19 -0.11 -22.28
CA SER A 81 16.57 -1.02 -23.36
C SER A 81 17.05 -2.36 -22.83
N PHE A 82 16.58 -3.41 -23.48
CA PHE A 82 17.10 -4.77 -23.36
C PHE A 82 17.40 -5.31 -24.76
N LYS A 83 18.59 -5.90 -24.95
CA LYS A 83 18.98 -6.45 -26.24
C LYS A 83 19.85 -7.69 -26.07
N VAL A 84 19.53 -8.71 -26.84
CA VAL A 84 20.37 -9.91 -26.98
C VAL A 84 21.20 -9.76 -28.26
N SER A 85 22.53 -9.99 -28.15
CA SER A 85 23.45 -10.05 -29.25
C SER A 85 24.30 -11.32 -29.10
N GLU A 86 24.20 -12.22 -30.07
CA GLU A 86 24.81 -13.56 -30.01
C GLU A 86 24.32 -14.32 -28.73
N THR A 87 25.22 -14.50 -27.76
CA THR A 87 24.94 -15.19 -26.50
C THR A 87 24.87 -14.26 -25.27
N LYS A 88 24.85 -12.94 -25.51
CA LYS A 88 24.83 -11.95 -24.43
C LYS A 88 23.55 -11.13 -24.44
N ALA A 89 22.92 -11.02 -23.28
CA ALA A 89 21.84 -10.09 -22.99
C ALA A 89 22.40 -8.88 -22.24
N ALA A 90 22.09 -7.68 -22.72
CA ALA A 90 22.45 -6.43 -22.04
C ALA A 90 21.21 -5.59 -21.83
N TRP A 91 21.14 -4.90 -20.69
CA TRP A 91 20.04 -3.99 -20.35
C TRP A 91 20.55 -2.69 -19.74
N LYS A 92 19.75 -1.66 -19.90
CA LYS A 92 19.98 -0.34 -19.31
C LYS A 92 18.65 0.37 -19.13
N ASN A 93 18.45 0.95 -17.96
CA ASN A 93 17.37 1.90 -17.66
C ASN A 93 17.89 2.99 -16.69
N GLU A 94 17.01 3.81 -16.15
CA GLU A 94 17.37 4.91 -15.25
C GLU A 94 17.91 4.42 -13.90
N ALA A 95 17.52 3.21 -13.45
CA ALA A 95 17.87 2.66 -12.14
C ALA A 95 19.05 1.70 -12.19
N GLU A 96 19.24 1.00 -13.31
CA GLU A 96 20.23 -0.08 -13.40
C GLU A 96 20.74 -0.31 -14.83
N LYS A 97 21.91 -0.94 -14.91
CA LYS A 97 22.48 -1.48 -16.15
C LYS A 97 23.21 -2.80 -15.84
N GLY A 98 23.22 -3.68 -16.82
CA GLY A 98 23.94 -4.95 -16.67
C GLY A 98 24.04 -5.73 -17.97
N GLU A 99 24.82 -6.79 -17.90
CA GLU A 99 24.91 -7.82 -18.95
C GLU A 99 25.03 -9.21 -18.33
N LYS A 100 24.49 -10.22 -19.00
CA LYS A 100 24.61 -11.64 -18.62
C LYS A 100 24.64 -12.51 -19.85
N GLU A 101 25.12 -13.75 -19.71
CA GLU A 101 24.96 -14.77 -20.74
C GLU A 101 23.49 -15.10 -20.92
N PHE A 102 23.08 -15.30 -22.19
CA PHE A 102 21.73 -15.60 -22.61
C PHE A 102 21.70 -16.97 -23.30
N HIS A 103 20.89 -17.88 -22.78
CA HIS A 103 20.75 -19.25 -23.27
C HIS A 103 19.40 -19.49 -23.99
N GLY A 104 18.60 -18.42 -24.15
CA GLY A 104 17.30 -18.47 -24.82
C GLY A 104 16.13 -18.89 -23.94
N ASN A 105 16.32 -18.95 -22.61
CA ASN A 105 15.30 -19.31 -21.62
C ASN A 105 15.17 -18.25 -20.50
N GLU A 106 15.85 -17.13 -20.61
CA GLU A 106 15.82 -16.06 -19.62
C GLU A 106 14.89 -14.95 -20.11
N PHE A 107 13.91 -14.58 -19.28
CA PHE A 107 12.94 -13.54 -19.60
C PHE A 107 13.33 -12.22 -18.91
N TYR A 108 13.54 -11.15 -19.70
CA TYR A 108 13.76 -9.83 -19.13
C TYR A 108 12.44 -9.21 -18.66
N VAL A 109 12.39 -8.77 -17.41
CA VAL A 109 11.27 -8.02 -16.82
C VAL A 109 11.64 -6.53 -16.86
N SER A 110 10.89 -5.74 -17.59
CA SER A 110 11.12 -4.29 -17.66
C SER A 110 10.97 -3.63 -16.30
N GLN A 111 11.77 -2.60 -16.02
CA GLN A 111 11.62 -1.75 -14.84
C GLN A 111 10.32 -0.94 -14.93
N THR A 112 10.06 -0.40 -16.11
CA THR A 112 8.83 0.32 -16.43
C THR A 112 8.25 -0.24 -17.72
N GLY A 113 7.52 -1.34 -17.62
CA GLY A 113 6.97 -2.09 -18.75
C GLY A 113 5.50 -1.81 -19.03
N VAL A 114 5.02 -2.44 -20.09
CA VAL A 114 3.60 -2.38 -20.50
C VAL A 114 2.86 -3.67 -20.10
N PRO A 115 1.55 -3.62 -19.83
CA PRO A 115 0.77 -4.81 -19.44
C PRO A 115 0.86 -5.98 -20.41
N HIS A 116 1.07 -5.74 -21.70
CA HIS A 116 1.25 -6.78 -22.71
C HIS A 116 2.45 -7.72 -22.41
N GLU A 117 3.50 -7.23 -21.77
CA GLU A 117 4.66 -8.04 -21.38
C GLU A 117 4.30 -9.18 -20.42
N PHE A 118 3.29 -9.01 -19.54
CA PHE A 118 2.81 -10.09 -18.68
C PHE A 118 2.13 -11.20 -19.47
N GLY A 119 1.44 -10.86 -20.56
CA GLY A 119 0.89 -11.86 -21.50
C GLY A 119 1.98 -12.65 -22.21
N LEU A 120 3.04 -11.99 -22.65
CA LEU A 120 4.22 -12.65 -23.26
C LEU A 120 4.93 -13.55 -22.24
N LEU A 121 5.14 -13.07 -21.01
CA LEU A 121 5.75 -13.87 -19.95
C LEU A 121 4.88 -15.11 -19.62
N ALA A 122 3.56 -14.94 -19.50
CA ALA A 122 2.66 -16.05 -19.24
C ALA A 122 2.74 -17.13 -20.35
N LYS A 123 2.73 -16.71 -21.61
CA LYS A 123 2.85 -17.62 -22.76
C LYS A 123 4.21 -18.33 -22.82
N ALA A 124 5.29 -17.61 -22.55
CA ALA A 124 6.64 -18.18 -22.48
C ALA A 124 6.77 -19.20 -21.35
N LEU A 125 6.23 -18.90 -20.14
CA LEU A 125 6.21 -19.81 -19.00
C LEU A 125 5.38 -21.07 -19.26
N LEU A 126 4.24 -20.96 -19.94
CA LEU A 126 3.40 -22.13 -20.30
C LEU A 126 4.12 -23.07 -21.29
N SER A 127 5.03 -22.55 -22.09
CA SER A 127 5.82 -23.32 -23.06
C SER A 127 7.15 -23.82 -22.48
N ALA A 128 7.57 -23.31 -21.32
CA ALA A 128 8.84 -23.66 -20.69
C ALA A 128 8.79 -25.02 -19.97
N PRO A 129 9.91 -25.75 -19.87
CA PRO A 129 10.02 -26.92 -19.01
C PRO A 129 9.65 -26.57 -17.56
N ASP A 130 8.87 -27.45 -16.91
CA ASP A 130 8.41 -27.29 -15.54
C ASP A 130 7.64 -25.97 -15.27
N GLN A 131 7.22 -25.27 -16.34
CA GLN A 131 6.52 -23.97 -16.28
C GLN A 131 7.32 -22.92 -15.49
N LYS A 132 8.64 -22.90 -15.67
CA LYS A 132 9.57 -22.01 -14.97
C LYS A 132 10.54 -21.34 -15.94
N LEU A 133 10.91 -20.11 -15.63
CA LEU A 133 11.92 -19.34 -16.36
C LEU A 133 12.79 -18.54 -15.38
N THR A 134 14.08 -18.45 -15.70
CA THR A 134 14.97 -17.47 -15.09
C THR A 134 14.54 -16.06 -15.54
N LEU A 135 14.53 -15.13 -14.61
CA LEU A 135 14.25 -13.73 -14.90
C LEU A 135 15.55 -12.92 -14.98
N PHE A 136 15.60 -12.00 -15.92
CA PHE A 136 16.62 -10.94 -15.95
C PHE A 136 15.98 -9.63 -15.46
N PRO A 137 16.73 -8.81 -14.72
CA PRO A 137 18.12 -8.96 -14.26
C PRO A 137 18.36 -10.10 -13.27
N GLU A 138 17.37 -10.50 -12.47
CA GLU A 138 17.50 -11.48 -11.39
C GLU A 138 16.15 -12.12 -11.03
N GLY A 139 16.19 -13.35 -10.58
CA GLY A 139 15.02 -14.09 -10.06
C GLY A 139 14.60 -15.26 -10.93
N GLU A 140 13.50 -15.86 -10.55
CA GLU A 140 12.83 -16.95 -11.25
C GLU A 140 11.32 -16.69 -11.20
N ALA A 141 10.62 -16.98 -12.28
CA ALA A 141 9.17 -17.00 -12.30
C ALA A 141 8.64 -18.41 -12.57
N SER A 142 7.49 -18.71 -12.01
CA SER A 142 6.71 -19.90 -12.37
C SER A 142 5.24 -19.54 -12.59
N ILE A 143 4.51 -20.39 -13.30
CA ILE A 143 3.12 -20.15 -13.65
C ILE A 143 2.25 -21.33 -13.28
N GLN A 144 1.05 -21.06 -12.81
CA GLN A 144 0.04 -22.08 -12.53
C GLN A 144 -1.34 -21.57 -12.96
N LYS A 145 -2.13 -22.43 -13.63
CA LYS A 145 -3.55 -22.12 -13.89
C LYS A 145 -4.32 -22.08 -12.57
N SER A 146 -5.08 -21.00 -12.35
CA SER A 146 -5.82 -20.76 -11.11
C SER A 146 -7.33 -20.94 -11.28
N SER A 147 -7.90 -20.47 -12.39
CA SER A 147 -9.33 -20.57 -12.68
C SER A 147 -9.60 -20.42 -14.18
N GLU A 148 -10.86 -20.59 -14.55
CA GLU A 148 -11.36 -20.25 -15.87
C GLU A 148 -12.72 -19.56 -15.76
N LEU A 149 -13.04 -18.75 -16.76
CA LEU A 149 -14.24 -17.92 -16.76
C LEU A 149 -14.76 -17.76 -18.18
N GLU A 150 -16.08 -17.70 -18.38
CA GLU A 150 -16.70 -17.23 -19.60
C GLU A 150 -17.16 -15.78 -19.37
N VAL A 151 -16.70 -14.88 -20.21
CA VAL A 151 -17.04 -13.46 -20.20
C VAL A 151 -17.76 -13.08 -21.48
N GLU A 152 -18.63 -12.08 -21.41
CA GLU A 152 -19.39 -11.57 -22.54
C GLU A 152 -19.02 -10.12 -22.83
N GLY A 153 -18.82 -9.81 -24.10
CA GLY A 153 -18.51 -8.47 -24.59
C GLY A 153 -19.02 -8.23 -26.00
N ASP A 154 -18.63 -7.15 -26.62
CA ASP A 154 -19.04 -6.78 -27.98
C ASP A 154 -18.65 -7.83 -29.03
N GLY A 155 -17.59 -8.61 -28.78
CA GLY A 155 -17.16 -9.74 -29.60
C GLY A 155 -17.90 -11.06 -29.29
N GLY A 156 -18.92 -11.03 -28.42
CA GLY A 156 -19.66 -12.21 -27.96
C GLY A 156 -19.03 -12.86 -26.72
N LYS A 157 -19.37 -14.13 -26.48
CA LYS A 157 -18.86 -14.91 -25.35
C LYS A 157 -17.46 -15.44 -25.64
N THR A 158 -16.57 -15.28 -24.66
CA THR A 158 -15.17 -15.73 -24.74
C THR A 158 -14.78 -16.45 -23.45
N LYS A 159 -14.17 -17.62 -23.58
CA LYS A 159 -13.54 -18.31 -22.46
C LYS A 159 -12.15 -17.75 -22.23
N ILE A 160 -11.86 -17.44 -20.99
CA ILE A 160 -10.57 -16.94 -20.54
C ILE A 160 -10.04 -17.77 -19.38
N ASN A 161 -8.72 -17.89 -19.28
CA ASN A 161 -8.03 -18.66 -18.27
C ASN A 161 -7.19 -17.73 -17.41
N GLN A 162 -7.35 -17.82 -16.08
CA GLN A 162 -6.50 -17.15 -15.12
C GLN A 162 -5.23 -17.96 -14.86
N TYR A 163 -4.12 -17.27 -14.90
CA TYR A 163 -2.83 -17.80 -14.49
C TYR A 163 -2.23 -16.95 -13.36
N ALA A 164 -1.64 -17.60 -12.38
CA ALA A 164 -0.90 -16.99 -11.28
C ALA A 164 0.59 -17.13 -11.55
N ILE A 165 1.29 -16.00 -11.73
CA ILE A 165 2.75 -15.95 -11.94
C ILE A 165 3.41 -15.58 -10.62
N THR A 166 4.30 -16.42 -10.10
CA THR A 166 5.14 -16.14 -8.92
C THR A 166 6.46 -15.50 -9.34
N GLY A 167 7.14 -14.84 -8.41
CA GLY A 167 8.47 -14.25 -8.60
C GLY A 167 8.47 -12.79 -9.06
N LEU A 168 7.31 -12.20 -9.29
CA LEU A 168 7.17 -10.79 -9.71
C LEU A 168 6.86 -9.85 -8.56
N ASP A 169 6.12 -10.32 -7.57
CA ASP A 169 5.66 -9.52 -6.44
C ASP A 169 5.61 -10.40 -5.17
N PHE A 170 5.23 -9.85 -4.02
CA PHE A 170 4.98 -10.56 -2.76
C PHE A 170 3.92 -11.66 -2.88
N VAL A 171 3.00 -11.48 -3.80
CA VAL A 171 1.94 -12.44 -4.10
C VAL A 171 1.93 -12.78 -5.59
N PRO A 172 1.40 -13.95 -5.98
CA PRO A 172 1.32 -14.29 -7.39
C PRO A 172 0.52 -13.26 -8.20
N THR A 173 1.10 -12.81 -9.28
CA THR A 173 0.48 -11.85 -10.21
C THR A 173 -0.53 -12.59 -11.09
N ALA A 174 -1.78 -12.12 -11.12
CA ALA A 174 -2.83 -12.70 -11.95
C ALA A 174 -2.78 -12.14 -13.38
N VAL A 175 -2.75 -13.05 -14.35
CA VAL A 175 -2.83 -12.71 -15.79
C VAL A 175 -3.92 -13.56 -16.43
N TRP A 176 -4.74 -12.95 -17.26
CA TRP A 176 -5.79 -13.64 -18.00
C TRP A 176 -5.44 -13.75 -19.47
N LEU A 177 -5.53 -14.97 -19.99
CA LEU A 177 -5.32 -15.29 -21.41
C LEU A 177 -6.62 -15.88 -21.98
N ASP A 178 -6.86 -15.67 -23.28
CA ASP A 178 -7.92 -16.37 -24.01
C ASP A 178 -7.49 -17.83 -24.32
N ASN A 179 -8.35 -18.58 -25.01
CA ASN A 179 -8.05 -19.98 -25.36
C ASN A 179 -6.87 -20.16 -26.31
N ASP A 180 -6.53 -19.13 -27.08
CA ASP A 180 -5.37 -19.11 -27.98
C ASP A 180 -4.11 -18.59 -27.28
N GLN A 181 -4.17 -18.45 -25.93
CA GLN A 181 -3.11 -17.93 -25.06
C GLN A 181 -2.71 -16.48 -25.40
N ASN A 182 -3.60 -15.68 -25.99
CA ASN A 182 -3.37 -14.26 -26.15
C ASN A 182 -3.75 -13.51 -24.89
N PHE A 183 -3.02 -12.44 -24.61
CA PHE A 183 -3.31 -11.54 -23.49
C PHE A 183 -4.76 -11.04 -23.55
N PHE A 184 -5.48 -11.15 -22.43
CA PHE A 184 -6.87 -10.73 -22.35
C PHE A 184 -7.09 -9.66 -21.29
N ALA A 185 -6.63 -9.87 -20.04
CA ALA A 185 -6.75 -8.90 -18.96
C ALA A 185 -5.63 -9.05 -17.93
N PHE A 186 -5.40 -7.96 -17.18
CA PHE A 186 -4.39 -7.84 -16.13
C PHE A 186 -4.80 -6.77 -15.12
N GLY A 187 -4.42 -6.94 -13.86
CA GLY A 187 -4.57 -5.93 -12.83
C GLY A 187 -5.71 -6.21 -11.85
N GLY A 188 -6.07 -5.20 -11.08
CA GLY A 188 -7.09 -5.26 -10.02
C GLY A 188 -7.95 -4.00 -9.98
N SER A 189 -8.63 -3.74 -8.87
CA SER A 189 -9.62 -2.65 -8.77
C SER A 189 -9.03 -1.26 -9.05
N PHE A 190 -7.77 -1.01 -8.65
CA PHE A 190 -7.11 0.29 -8.88
C PHE A 190 -6.69 0.51 -10.32
N LEU A 191 -6.07 -0.48 -10.93
CA LEU A 191 -5.62 -0.48 -12.32
C LEU A 191 -6.05 -1.79 -12.95
N PHE A 192 -6.88 -1.74 -13.97
CA PHE A 192 -7.34 -2.91 -14.69
C PHE A 192 -7.22 -2.67 -16.20
N VAL A 193 -6.59 -3.62 -16.90
CA VAL A 193 -6.43 -3.62 -18.34
C VAL A 193 -7.21 -4.78 -18.90
N VAL A 194 -8.11 -4.53 -19.85
CA VAL A 194 -8.96 -5.57 -20.44
C VAL A 194 -9.10 -5.34 -21.95
N ARG A 195 -9.23 -6.41 -22.71
CA ARG A 195 -9.53 -6.35 -24.14
C ARG A 195 -10.76 -5.46 -24.38
N LYS A 196 -10.62 -4.49 -25.29
CA LYS A 196 -11.68 -3.53 -25.61
C LYS A 196 -12.99 -4.24 -26.01
N GLY A 197 -14.10 -3.73 -25.48
CA GLY A 197 -15.42 -4.33 -25.63
C GLY A 197 -15.80 -5.32 -24.52
N TYR A 198 -14.86 -5.60 -23.57
CA TYR A 198 -15.11 -6.47 -22.40
C TYR A 198 -15.03 -5.72 -21.06
N GLU A 199 -15.12 -4.41 -21.06
CA GLU A 199 -14.97 -3.55 -19.86
C GLU A 199 -16.00 -3.92 -18.78
N LYS A 200 -17.21 -4.29 -19.18
CA LYS A 200 -18.28 -4.71 -18.25
C LYS A 200 -17.98 -6.00 -17.50
N SER A 201 -17.03 -6.80 -17.98
CA SER A 201 -16.60 -8.05 -17.34
C SER A 201 -15.56 -7.83 -16.22
N MET A 202 -15.10 -6.59 -15.99
CA MET A 202 -14.09 -6.28 -14.98
C MET A 202 -14.45 -6.85 -13.60
N GLU A 203 -15.65 -6.56 -13.10
CA GLU A 203 -16.06 -7.00 -11.76
C GLU A 203 -16.07 -8.52 -11.63
N GLN A 204 -16.55 -9.23 -12.67
CA GLN A 204 -16.56 -10.69 -12.71
C GLN A 204 -15.13 -11.27 -12.72
N ILE A 205 -14.22 -10.67 -13.50
CA ILE A 205 -12.82 -11.09 -13.60
C ILE A 205 -12.08 -10.84 -12.27
N VAL A 206 -12.21 -9.64 -11.70
CA VAL A 206 -11.59 -9.28 -10.41
C VAL A 206 -12.11 -10.19 -9.30
N LYS A 207 -13.41 -10.46 -9.24
CA LYS A 207 -14.00 -11.37 -8.26
C LYS A 207 -13.42 -12.79 -8.36
N ALA A 208 -13.26 -13.32 -9.58
CA ALA A 208 -12.66 -14.65 -9.77
C ALA A 208 -11.19 -14.70 -9.33
N GLN A 209 -10.42 -13.60 -9.54
CA GLN A 209 -9.06 -13.46 -9.02
C GLN A 209 -9.03 -13.51 -7.49
N GLU A 210 -9.91 -12.77 -6.84
CA GLU A 210 -10.02 -12.70 -5.39
C GLU A 210 -10.40 -14.06 -4.78
N GLU A 211 -11.32 -14.80 -5.43
CA GLU A 211 -11.68 -16.14 -4.99
C GLU A 211 -10.49 -17.11 -5.06
N ALA A 212 -9.73 -17.10 -6.15
CA ALA A 212 -8.52 -17.92 -6.31
C ALA A 212 -7.44 -17.54 -5.27
N GLN A 213 -7.23 -16.24 -5.06
CA GLN A 213 -6.30 -15.73 -4.05
C GLN A 213 -6.75 -16.08 -2.63
N THR A 214 -8.04 -15.94 -2.32
CA THR A 214 -8.62 -16.34 -1.04
C THR A 214 -8.37 -17.81 -0.73
N ALA A 215 -8.56 -18.70 -1.71
CA ALA A 215 -8.31 -20.14 -1.54
C ALA A 215 -6.82 -20.42 -1.21
N ARG A 216 -5.89 -19.70 -1.83
CA ARG A 216 -4.45 -19.79 -1.52
C ARG A 216 -4.15 -19.28 -0.11
N LEU A 217 -4.62 -18.08 0.23
CA LEU A 217 -4.38 -17.46 1.53
C LEU A 217 -5.01 -18.26 2.68
N GLY A 218 -6.17 -18.90 2.44
CA GLY A 218 -6.82 -19.77 3.41
C GLY A 218 -6.00 -21.05 3.72
N ARG A 219 -5.24 -21.58 2.76
CA ARG A 219 -4.27 -22.67 3.04
C ARG A 219 -3.14 -22.17 3.93
N LEU A 220 -2.54 -21.01 3.60
CA LEU A 220 -1.49 -20.40 4.41
C LEU A 220 -1.97 -20.10 5.84
N ALA A 221 -3.23 -19.68 6.02
CA ALA A 221 -3.78 -19.41 7.34
C ALA A 221 -3.81 -20.67 8.22
N LYS A 222 -4.09 -21.84 7.64
CA LYS A 222 -4.08 -23.12 8.37
C LYS A 222 -2.66 -23.60 8.68
N GLU A 223 -1.71 -23.31 7.81
CA GLU A 223 -0.32 -23.76 7.94
C GLU A 223 0.47 -22.91 8.93
N LEU A 224 0.27 -21.58 8.91
CA LEU A 224 1.11 -20.61 9.64
C LEU A 224 0.53 -20.20 11.00
N GLY A 225 -0.76 -20.38 11.22
CA GLY A 225 -1.44 -20.00 12.47
C GLY A 225 -1.40 -21.11 13.51
N HIS A 226 -0.81 -20.86 14.69
CA HIS A 226 -0.71 -21.83 15.78
C HIS A 226 -1.58 -21.43 16.97
N LYS A 227 -2.66 -22.17 17.23
CA LYS A 227 -3.49 -22.01 18.42
C LYS A 227 -2.97 -22.87 19.55
N SER A 228 -3.09 -22.38 20.81
CA SER A 228 -2.92 -23.21 21.99
C SER A 228 -4.22 -24.00 22.24
N GLU A 229 -4.12 -25.28 22.58
CA GLU A 229 -5.27 -26.09 22.99
C GLU A 229 -5.83 -25.68 24.37
N GLY A 230 -5.07 -24.92 25.15
CA GLY A 230 -5.42 -24.40 26.46
C GLY A 230 -4.96 -22.94 26.60
N ALA A 231 -4.76 -22.53 27.84
CA ALA A 231 -4.18 -21.21 28.12
C ALA A 231 -2.76 -21.11 27.57
N LEU A 232 -2.36 -19.89 27.19
CA LEU A 232 -0.99 -19.53 26.79
C LEU A 232 -0.41 -18.59 27.84
N MET A 233 0.78 -18.90 28.34
CA MET A 233 1.51 -18.03 29.25
C MET A 233 2.83 -17.58 28.62
N LEU A 234 2.97 -16.28 28.45
CA LEU A 234 4.22 -15.64 28.09
C LEU A 234 4.91 -15.25 29.39
N ARG A 235 6.13 -15.78 29.63
CA ARG A 235 6.85 -15.58 30.88
C ARG A 235 8.08 -14.71 30.71
N ASN A 236 8.46 -14.02 31.78
CA ASN A 236 9.75 -13.34 31.93
C ASN A 236 10.03 -12.37 30.76
N GLY A 237 9.04 -11.52 30.40
CA GLY A 237 9.18 -10.48 29.37
C GLY A 237 9.47 -9.10 29.97
N THR A 238 9.93 -8.18 29.11
CA THR A 238 9.95 -6.73 29.37
C THR A 238 8.70 -6.13 28.75
N LEU A 239 7.72 -5.80 29.58
CA LEU A 239 6.41 -5.30 29.15
C LEU A 239 6.43 -3.79 28.93
N PHE A 240 5.96 -3.34 27.78
CA PHE A 240 5.66 -1.93 27.51
C PHE A 240 4.25 -1.57 28.01
N ASP A 241 4.19 -0.62 28.92
CA ASP A 241 2.94 -0.05 29.41
C ASP A 241 2.53 1.15 28.54
N SER A 242 1.57 0.93 27.62
CA SER A 242 1.12 1.96 26.67
C SER A 242 0.39 3.14 27.36
N GLU A 243 -0.08 3.01 28.59
CA GLU A 243 -0.71 4.12 29.33
C GLU A 243 0.36 5.10 29.83
N THR A 244 1.42 4.58 30.43
CA THR A 244 2.49 5.40 31.04
C THR A 244 3.64 5.68 30.08
N GLY A 245 3.88 4.81 29.10
CA GLY A 245 5.09 4.82 28.25
C GLY A 245 6.30 4.18 28.92
N GLU A 246 6.16 3.55 30.07
CA GLU A 246 7.23 2.90 30.82
C GLU A 246 7.39 1.42 30.45
N THR A 247 8.53 0.85 30.79
CA THR A 247 8.80 -0.59 30.65
C THR A 247 8.92 -1.27 32.00
N LYS A 248 8.34 -2.47 32.13
CA LYS A 248 8.38 -3.30 33.36
C LYS A 248 9.03 -4.63 33.02
N LYS A 249 10.19 -4.94 33.63
CA LYS A 249 10.89 -6.22 33.45
C LYS A 249 10.27 -7.33 34.27
N GLY A 250 10.54 -8.59 33.86
CA GLY A 250 10.11 -9.78 34.59
C GLY A 250 8.59 -9.91 34.71
N GLN A 251 7.87 -9.50 33.68
CA GLN A 251 6.41 -9.60 33.62
C GLN A 251 5.98 -10.85 32.85
N SER A 252 4.83 -11.38 33.24
CA SER A 252 4.17 -12.50 32.55
C SER A 252 2.74 -12.13 32.17
N ILE A 253 2.28 -12.72 31.05
CA ILE A 253 0.96 -12.50 30.49
C ILE A 253 0.29 -13.85 30.32
N LEU A 254 -0.87 -14.05 30.95
CA LEU A 254 -1.71 -15.22 30.78
C LEU A 254 -2.84 -14.91 29.79
N ILE A 255 -2.96 -15.71 28.75
CA ILE A 255 -3.95 -15.58 27.67
C ILE A 255 -4.85 -16.82 27.71
N GLU A 256 -6.17 -16.62 27.72
CA GLU A 256 -7.18 -17.66 27.56
C GLU A 256 -8.06 -17.36 26.34
N GLY A 257 -8.08 -18.27 25.40
CA GLY A 257 -8.74 -18.04 24.12
C GLY A 257 -8.09 -16.87 23.37
N ASN A 258 -8.86 -15.83 23.11
CA ASN A 258 -8.40 -14.60 22.45
C ASN A 258 -8.21 -13.41 23.41
N ARG A 259 -8.26 -13.62 24.76
CA ARG A 259 -8.22 -12.52 25.74
C ARG A 259 -7.10 -12.67 26.75
N ILE A 260 -6.61 -11.53 27.19
CA ILE A 260 -5.66 -11.42 28.31
C ILE A 260 -6.41 -11.71 29.62
N ARG A 261 -6.05 -12.79 30.28
CA ARG A 261 -6.64 -13.22 31.55
C ARG A 261 -6.02 -12.51 32.76
N ALA A 262 -4.68 -12.40 32.72
CA ALA A 262 -3.91 -11.77 33.78
C ALA A 262 -2.57 -11.24 33.24
N VAL A 263 -2.06 -10.21 33.91
CA VAL A 263 -0.72 -9.64 33.72
C VAL A 263 -0.14 -9.39 35.09
N GLY A 264 1.13 -9.71 35.30
CA GLY A 264 1.77 -9.50 36.60
C GLY A 264 3.22 -9.95 36.64
N VAL A 265 3.85 -9.81 37.80
CA VAL A 265 5.23 -10.24 38.04
C VAL A 265 5.35 -11.75 37.81
N ASP A 266 6.37 -12.19 37.08
CA ASP A 266 6.54 -13.59 36.67
C ASP A 266 6.54 -14.57 37.86
N ALA A 267 7.20 -14.22 38.98
CA ALA A 267 7.25 -15.06 40.17
C ALA A 267 5.90 -15.25 40.86
N GLU A 268 4.95 -14.35 40.63
CA GLU A 268 3.62 -14.33 41.32
C GLU A 268 2.52 -14.94 40.43
N LEU A 269 2.66 -14.88 39.11
CA LEU A 269 1.62 -15.33 38.18
C LEU A 269 1.73 -16.83 37.91
N LYS A 270 0.72 -17.59 38.41
CA LYS A 270 0.67 -19.06 38.25
C LYS A 270 -0.04 -19.44 36.96
N ALA A 271 0.54 -20.36 36.20
CA ALA A 271 -0.07 -20.96 35.05
C ALA A 271 -1.12 -22.02 35.46
N PRO A 272 -2.34 -21.99 34.91
CA PRO A 272 -3.30 -23.08 35.06
C PRO A 272 -2.77 -24.43 34.52
N LEU A 273 -3.42 -25.54 34.89
CA LEU A 273 -3.10 -26.83 34.31
C LEU A 273 -3.28 -26.81 32.78
N ARG A 274 -2.42 -27.51 32.05
CA ARG A 274 -2.41 -27.59 30.57
C ARG A 274 -2.14 -26.25 29.86
N THR A 275 -1.46 -25.31 30.54
CA THR A 275 -1.02 -24.05 29.92
C THR A 275 0.21 -24.29 29.07
N LYS A 276 0.18 -23.84 27.80
CA LYS A 276 1.39 -23.70 26.98
C LYS A 276 2.22 -22.53 27.50
N VAL A 277 3.46 -22.80 27.92
CA VAL A 277 4.36 -21.75 28.44
C VAL A 277 5.41 -21.43 27.39
N ILE A 278 5.62 -20.13 27.13
CA ILE A 278 6.69 -19.59 26.30
C ILE A 278 7.51 -18.65 27.21
N ASP A 279 8.77 -19.03 27.45
CA ASP A 279 9.72 -18.14 28.13
C ASP A 279 10.27 -17.13 27.12
N LEU A 280 10.11 -15.85 27.42
CA LEU A 280 10.54 -14.74 26.57
C LEU A 280 11.99 -14.36 26.77
N GLY A 281 12.65 -14.86 27.84
CA GLY A 281 14.06 -14.57 28.10
C GLY A 281 14.36 -13.07 28.27
N GLY A 282 13.41 -12.29 28.73
CA GLY A 282 13.55 -10.84 28.86
C GLY A 282 13.19 -10.03 27.61
N LYS A 283 12.78 -10.66 26.50
CA LYS A 283 12.39 -9.96 25.27
C LYS A 283 11.27 -8.95 25.50
N PHE A 284 11.23 -7.95 24.63
CA PHE A 284 10.28 -6.88 24.71
C PHE A 284 8.89 -7.33 24.23
N VAL A 285 7.85 -6.97 24.97
CA VAL A 285 6.45 -7.28 24.63
C VAL A 285 5.63 -6.01 24.68
N MET A 286 4.88 -5.76 23.63
CA MET A 286 3.98 -4.62 23.54
C MET A 286 2.67 -5.00 22.81
N PRO A 287 1.64 -4.14 22.88
CA PRO A 287 0.46 -4.32 22.03
C PRO A 287 0.85 -4.32 20.56
N GLY A 288 0.09 -5.02 19.72
CA GLY A 288 0.25 -4.95 18.29
C GLY A 288 0.09 -3.54 17.75
N LEU A 289 0.85 -3.23 16.71
CA LEU A 289 0.87 -1.93 16.06
C LEU A 289 -0.42 -1.66 15.27
N TRP A 290 -0.71 -0.38 15.10
CA TRP A 290 -1.74 0.14 14.23
C TRP A 290 -1.12 0.88 13.04
N ASP A 291 -1.59 0.58 11.84
CA ASP A 291 -1.42 1.45 10.67
C ASP A 291 -2.72 2.22 10.43
N MET A 292 -2.68 3.53 10.60
CA MET A 292 -3.86 4.37 10.59
C MET A 292 -4.26 4.88 9.19
N HIS A 293 -3.50 4.46 8.15
CA HIS A 293 -3.80 4.82 6.77
C HIS A 293 -3.40 3.72 5.80
N VAL A 294 -4.37 2.88 5.46
CA VAL A 294 -4.17 1.83 4.46
C VAL A 294 -5.30 1.82 3.43
N HIS A 295 -5.02 1.16 2.32
CA HIS A 295 -5.97 0.76 1.26
C HIS A 295 -5.81 -0.75 1.07
N LEU A 296 -6.44 -1.52 1.95
CA LEU A 296 -6.12 -2.92 2.21
C LEU A 296 -6.63 -3.85 1.10
N GLY A 297 -5.72 -4.60 0.47
CA GLY A 297 -6.04 -5.81 -0.27
C GLY A 297 -6.05 -7.05 0.65
N SER A 298 -6.77 -8.10 0.28
CA SER A 298 -6.83 -9.34 1.06
C SER A 298 -5.46 -10.03 1.23
N SER A 299 -4.54 -9.81 0.32
CA SER A 299 -3.16 -10.33 0.34
C SER A 299 -2.23 -9.57 1.30
N ASP A 300 -2.55 -8.34 1.67
CA ASP A 300 -1.67 -7.47 2.46
C ASP A 300 -1.59 -7.90 3.93
N GLY A 301 -2.56 -8.71 4.35
CA GLY A 301 -2.67 -9.18 5.73
C GLY A 301 -1.42 -9.89 6.24
N LEU A 302 -0.74 -10.68 5.40
CA LEU A 302 0.50 -11.38 5.75
C LEU A 302 1.63 -10.39 6.06
N LEU A 303 1.81 -9.37 5.21
CA LEU A 303 2.84 -8.34 5.38
C LEU A 303 2.59 -7.48 6.62
N HIS A 304 1.32 -7.10 6.86
CA HIS A 304 0.95 -6.36 8.06
C HIS A 304 1.31 -7.16 9.32
N LEU A 305 0.87 -8.42 9.44
CA LEU A 305 1.19 -9.22 10.61
C LEU A 305 2.69 -9.50 10.74
N ALA A 306 3.38 -9.79 9.64
CA ALA A 306 4.82 -10.01 9.67
C ALA A 306 5.60 -8.80 10.23
N ALA A 307 5.09 -7.60 10.02
CA ALA A 307 5.63 -6.36 10.58
C ALA A 307 5.08 -5.99 11.98
N GLY A 308 4.27 -6.85 12.59
CA GLY A 308 3.68 -6.59 13.91
C GLY A 308 2.43 -5.71 13.89
N VAL A 309 1.88 -5.40 12.71
CA VAL A 309 0.66 -4.59 12.58
C VAL A 309 -0.56 -5.50 12.74
N THR A 310 -1.25 -5.40 13.88
CA THR A 310 -2.40 -6.24 14.22
C THR A 310 -3.74 -5.55 13.98
N ALA A 311 -3.74 -4.24 13.75
CA ALA A 311 -4.93 -3.48 13.43
C ALA A 311 -4.61 -2.38 12.40
N VAL A 312 -5.56 -2.09 11.55
CA VAL A 312 -5.45 -1.05 10.51
C VAL A 312 -6.73 -0.22 10.44
N ARG A 313 -6.57 1.01 9.97
CA ARG A 313 -7.69 1.84 9.55
C ARG A 313 -7.65 2.00 8.03
N ASP A 314 -8.62 1.40 7.36
CA ASP A 314 -8.78 1.55 5.91
C ASP A 314 -9.56 2.82 5.60
N LEU A 315 -8.95 3.68 4.80
CA LEU A 315 -9.46 5.02 4.52
C LEU A 315 -10.08 5.18 3.13
N ALA A 316 -9.87 4.24 2.23
CA ALA A 316 -10.54 4.23 0.92
C ALA A 316 -10.49 2.86 0.28
N ASN A 317 -11.65 2.23 0.10
CA ASN A 317 -11.77 0.92 -0.50
C ASN A 317 -13.17 0.69 -1.05
N ASP A 318 -13.37 -0.41 -1.80
CA ASP A 318 -14.70 -0.98 -2.01
C ASP A 318 -15.21 -1.51 -0.67
N THR A 319 -16.24 -0.86 -0.14
CA THR A 319 -16.70 -1.13 1.24
C THR A 319 -17.28 -2.53 1.41
N GLU A 320 -17.93 -3.09 0.37
CA GLU A 320 -18.49 -4.44 0.45
C GLU A 320 -17.38 -5.50 0.44
N GLU A 321 -16.36 -5.31 -0.36
CA GLU A 321 -15.18 -6.16 -0.38
C GLU A 321 -14.43 -6.09 0.94
N LEU A 322 -14.25 -4.88 1.47
CA LEU A 322 -13.56 -4.66 2.74
C LEU A 322 -14.31 -5.32 3.92
N ILE A 323 -15.65 -5.31 3.92
CA ILE A 323 -16.46 -6.02 4.90
C ILE A 323 -16.23 -7.53 4.81
N ARG A 324 -16.20 -8.11 3.59
CA ARG A 324 -15.90 -9.54 3.39
C ARG A 324 -14.50 -9.89 3.86
N THR A 325 -13.51 -9.07 3.53
CA THR A 325 -12.12 -9.26 3.97
C THR A 325 -12.00 -9.18 5.49
N ARG A 326 -12.66 -8.21 6.14
CA ARG A 326 -12.71 -8.08 7.60
C ARG A 326 -13.28 -9.34 8.24
N GLN A 327 -14.40 -9.87 7.73
CA GLN A 327 -15.00 -11.10 8.25
C GLN A 327 -14.05 -12.29 8.18
N LYS A 328 -13.31 -12.44 7.07
CA LYS A 328 -12.32 -13.52 6.90
C LYS A 328 -11.11 -13.37 7.84
N PHE A 329 -10.64 -12.13 8.07
CA PHE A 329 -9.56 -11.87 9.04
C PHE A 329 -10.01 -12.06 10.49
N ASP A 330 -11.23 -11.68 10.84
CA ASP A 330 -11.78 -11.82 12.18
C ASP A 330 -12.09 -13.29 12.52
N SER A 331 -12.56 -14.07 11.56
CA SER A 331 -12.79 -15.53 11.71
C SER A 331 -11.50 -16.35 11.72
N GLY A 332 -10.39 -15.81 11.20
CA GLY A 332 -9.14 -16.52 10.99
C GLY A 332 -9.15 -17.42 9.75
N GLU A 333 -10.12 -17.26 8.86
CA GLU A 333 -10.09 -17.89 7.53
C GLU A 333 -8.89 -17.41 6.71
N LEU A 334 -8.56 -16.11 6.85
CA LEU A 334 -7.35 -15.49 6.30
C LEU A 334 -6.51 -14.89 7.43
N ILE A 335 -5.20 -14.77 7.16
CA ILE A 335 -4.28 -14.06 8.05
C ILE A 335 -4.33 -12.56 7.72
N GLY A 336 -4.60 -11.73 8.73
CA GLY A 336 -4.58 -10.28 8.55
C GLY A 336 -4.93 -9.51 9.82
N PRO A 337 -4.76 -8.18 9.80
CA PRO A 337 -5.06 -7.29 10.92
C PRO A 337 -6.57 -7.14 11.14
N ARG A 338 -6.96 -6.54 12.24
CA ARG A 338 -8.31 -6.00 12.45
C ARG A 338 -8.51 -4.77 11.59
N ILE A 339 -9.70 -4.60 11.04
CA ILE A 339 -10.00 -3.52 10.11
C ILE A 339 -11.03 -2.57 10.71
N VAL A 340 -10.66 -1.30 10.83
CA VAL A 340 -11.58 -0.19 11.06
C VAL A 340 -11.78 0.55 9.74
N MET A 341 -13.04 0.83 9.37
CA MET A 341 -13.40 1.31 8.05
C MET A 341 -13.80 2.78 8.05
N ALA A 342 -13.40 3.49 6.99
CA ALA A 342 -13.95 4.79 6.61
C ALA A 342 -14.82 4.66 5.36
N GLY A 343 -15.83 5.52 5.23
CA GLY A 343 -16.53 5.72 3.97
C GLY A 343 -15.73 6.67 3.08
N PHE A 344 -15.62 6.38 1.78
CA PHE A 344 -14.83 7.17 0.85
C PHE A 344 -15.72 7.90 -0.15
N ILE A 345 -15.67 9.23 -0.17
CA ILE A 345 -16.49 10.09 -1.03
C ILE A 345 -15.59 11.06 -1.82
N ASP A 346 -15.81 11.15 -3.13
CA ASP A 346 -15.18 12.15 -3.99
C ASP A 346 -16.22 12.81 -4.93
N GLY A 347 -15.79 13.79 -5.70
CA GLY A 347 -16.57 14.43 -6.74
C GLY A 347 -16.30 13.83 -8.13
N PRO A 348 -17.25 13.90 -9.08
CA PRO A 348 -17.06 13.45 -10.45
C PRO A 348 -16.09 14.35 -11.21
N GLY A 349 -15.44 13.79 -12.24
CA GLY A 349 -14.57 14.54 -13.15
C GLY A 349 -13.29 13.80 -13.52
N PRO A 350 -12.45 14.40 -14.37
CA PRO A 350 -11.23 13.74 -14.90
C PRO A 350 -10.15 13.51 -13.84
N TYR A 351 -10.29 14.11 -12.66
CA TYR A 351 -9.38 13.95 -11.52
C TYR A 351 -10.05 13.24 -10.34
N ALA A 352 -11.19 12.58 -10.55
CA ALA A 352 -11.83 11.78 -9.52
C ALA A 352 -10.87 10.71 -8.99
N GLY A 353 -10.91 10.48 -7.69
CA GLY A 353 -10.20 9.36 -7.06
C GLY A 353 -10.76 8.01 -7.53
N PRO A 354 -10.06 6.91 -7.25
CA PRO A 354 -10.50 5.57 -7.62
C PRO A 354 -11.67 5.12 -6.73
N SER A 355 -12.82 5.80 -6.86
CA SER A 355 -14.03 5.58 -6.09
C SER A 355 -15.22 5.33 -7.00
N LYS A 356 -16.08 4.40 -6.58
CA LYS A 356 -17.42 4.23 -7.17
C LYS A 356 -18.42 5.26 -6.64
N VAL A 357 -18.09 5.95 -5.52
CA VAL A 357 -18.97 6.91 -4.84
C VAL A 357 -18.52 8.33 -5.18
N LEU A 358 -19.13 8.86 -6.22
CA LEU A 358 -18.90 10.21 -6.72
C LEU A 358 -20.19 11.02 -6.53
N VAL A 359 -20.11 12.10 -5.76
CA VAL A 359 -21.28 12.95 -5.43
C VAL A 359 -21.11 14.34 -6.00
N ASP A 360 -22.22 14.88 -6.52
CA ASP A 360 -22.27 16.20 -7.15
C ASP A 360 -23.31 17.14 -6.50
N THR A 361 -24.18 16.59 -5.67
CA THR A 361 -25.24 17.32 -4.96
C THR A 361 -25.24 17.04 -3.46
N GLU A 362 -25.80 17.96 -2.67
CA GLU A 362 -25.96 17.79 -1.23
C GLU A 362 -26.79 16.55 -0.87
N GLU A 363 -27.86 16.29 -1.63
CA GLU A 363 -28.73 15.12 -1.40
C GLU A 363 -27.95 13.82 -1.56
N GLN A 364 -27.18 13.67 -2.65
CA GLN A 364 -26.32 12.50 -2.87
C GLN A 364 -25.30 12.35 -1.75
N ALA A 365 -24.64 13.46 -1.36
CA ALA A 365 -23.61 13.45 -0.34
C ALA A 365 -24.16 12.98 1.03
N ARG A 366 -25.32 13.49 1.46
CA ARG A 366 -25.97 13.07 2.71
C ARG A 366 -26.42 11.60 2.65
N ALA A 367 -26.99 11.15 1.53
CA ALA A 367 -27.40 9.76 1.37
C ALA A 367 -26.23 8.77 1.48
N GLU A 368 -25.08 9.09 0.90
CA GLU A 368 -23.89 8.23 1.02
C GLU A 368 -23.32 8.21 2.44
N VAL A 369 -23.35 9.33 3.18
CA VAL A 369 -22.98 9.35 4.60
C VAL A 369 -23.88 8.41 5.41
N ASP A 370 -25.22 8.45 5.20
CA ASP A 370 -26.17 7.57 5.87
C ASP A 370 -25.93 6.09 5.54
N LYS A 371 -25.57 5.80 4.29
CA LYS A 371 -25.21 4.44 3.85
C LYS A 371 -23.94 3.94 4.56
N TYR A 372 -22.88 4.74 4.60
CA TYR A 372 -21.64 4.38 5.29
C TYR A 372 -21.81 4.18 6.80
N ALA A 373 -22.67 4.99 7.42
CA ALA A 373 -23.01 4.80 8.83
C ALA A 373 -23.68 3.43 9.07
N LYS A 374 -24.62 3.02 8.21
CA LYS A 374 -25.28 1.70 8.27
C LYS A 374 -24.32 0.54 8.04
N LEU A 375 -23.26 0.74 7.25
CA LEU A 375 -22.21 -0.25 6.99
C LEU A 375 -21.17 -0.35 8.10
N GLY A 376 -21.28 0.50 9.13
CA GLY A 376 -20.40 0.49 10.30
C GLY A 376 -19.06 1.20 10.09
N CYS A 377 -18.98 2.15 9.14
CA CYS A 377 -17.86 3.06 9.03
C CYS A 377 -17.86 4.03 10.22
N ILE A 378 -16.67 4.34 10.76
CA ILE A 378 -16.53 5.24 11.91
C ILE A 378 -16.27 6.68 11.51
N GLN A 379 -15.91 6.91 10.24
CA GLN A 379 -15.61 8.24 9.68
C GLN A 379 -15.86 8.26 8.18
N ILE A 380 -15.89 9.47 7.63
CA ILE A 380 -15.96 9.73 6.19
C ILE A 380 -14.62 10.33 5.74
N LYS A 381 -13.99 9.74 4.72
CA LYS A 381 -12.85 10.32 4.00
C LYS A 381 -13.33 11.08 2.78
N LEU A 382 -13.02 12.36 2.70
CA LEU A 382 -13.25 13.19 1.52
C LEU A 382 -11.98 13.27 0.66
N TYR A 383 -12.18 13.43 -0.64
CA TYR A 383 -11.08 13.51 -1.58
C TYR A 383 -11.05 14.79 -2.39
N SER A 384 -10.02 14.97 -3.23
CA SER A 384 -9.66 16.27 -3.78
C SER A 384 -10.62 16.82 -4.84
N SER A 385 -11.44 15.97 -5.50
CA SER A 385 -12.38 16.41 -6.53
C SER A 385 -13.77 16.76 -6.00
N LEU A 386 -14.01 16.55 -4.68
CA LEU A 386 -15.25 16.96 -4.06
C LEU A 386 -15.39 18.50 -4.12
N LYS A 387 -16.59 18.98 -4.46
CA LYS A 387 -16.88 20.42 -4.44
C LYS A 387 -16.80 20.97 -3.02
N PRO A 388 -16.11 22.09 -2.76
CA PRO A 388 -15.98 22.70 -1.43
C PRO A 388 -17.30 22.94 -0.69
N GLU A 389 -18.36 23.32 -1.43
CA GLU A 389 -19.70 23.57 -0.86
C GLU A 389 -20.36 22.32 -0.28
N LEU A 390 -19.93 21.12 -0.66
CA LEU A 390 -20.48 19.87 -0.13
C LEU A 390 -19.83 19.44 1.20
N VAL A 391 -18.72 20.06 1.61
CA VAL A 391 -18.03 19.74 2.85
C VAL A 391 -18.92 19.95 4.08
N ALA A 392 -19.51 21.12 4.23
CA ALA A 392 -20.35 21.44 5.38
C ALA A 392 -21.60 20.53 5.48
N PRO A 393 -22.37 20.26 4.39
CA PRO A 393 -23.44 19.25 4.39
C PRO A 393 -23.02 17.85 4.82
N ILE A 394 -21.84 17.39 4.35
CA ILE A 394 -21.30 16.07 4.74
C ILE A 394 -20.94 16.05 6.22
N VAL A 395 -20.27 17.10 6.72
CA VAL A 395 -19.93 17.24 8.15
C VAL A 395 -21.18 17.24 9.02
N ASP A 396 -22.20 17.99 8.65
CA ASP A 396 -23.47 18.03 9.37
C ASP A 396 -24.14 16.64 9.41
N GLN A 397 -24.17 15.91 8.29
CA GLN A 397 -24.76 14.58 8.25
C GLN A 397 -23.91 13.55 9.01
N ALA A 398 -22.58 13.57 8.88
CA ALA A 398 -21.67 12.68 9.60
C ALA A 398 -21.80 12.85 11.13
N ARG A 399 -21.94 14.09 11.59
CA ARG A 399 -22.14 14.42 13.01
C ARG A 399 -23.40 13.77 13.60
N LYS A 400 -24.50 13.65 12.84
CA LYS A 400 -25.73 12.97 13.28
C LYS A 400 -25.51 11.49 13.59
N HIS A 401 -24.52 10.89 12.94
CA HIS A 401 -24.11 9.50 13.17
C HIS A 401 -22.89 9.35 14.09
N GLY A 402 -22.41 10.44 14.70
CA GLY A 402 -21.20 10.42 15.54
C GLY A 402 -19.92 10.14 14.75
N MET A 403 -19.94 10.30 13.43
CA MET A 403 -18.78 10.06 12.56
C MET A 403 -17.93 11.32 12.40
N ARG A 404 -16.61 11.13 12.33
CA ARG A 404 -15.65 12.16 11.95
C ARG A 404 -15.60 12.32 10.44
N VAL A 405 -15.38 13.56 9.98
CA VAL A 405 -15.00 13.83 8.58
C VAL A 405 -13.50 14.09 8.53
N SER A 406 -12.84 13.47 7.56
CA SER A 406 -11.39 13.46 7.37
C SER A 406 -11.05 13.47 5.89
N GLY A 407 -9.78 13.55 5.57
CA GLY A 407 -9.31 13.27 4.21
C GLY A 407 -8.34 14.30 3.66
N HIS A 408 -8.29 14.33 2.34
CA HIS A 408 -7.67 15.42 1.59
C HIS A 408 -8.48 16.70 1.77
N ILE A 409 -7.81 17.82 1.61
CA ILE A 409 -8.54 19.07 1.45
C ILE A 409 -9.03 19.15 -0.01
N PRO A 410 -10.33 19.35 -0.26
CA PRO A 410 -10.85 19.55 -1.60
C PRO A 410 -10.11 20.65 -2.35
N ALA A 411 -9.92 20.47 -3.66
CA ALA A 411 -9.32 21.51 -4.49
C ALA A 411 -10.11 22.83 -4.36
N PHE A 412 -9.43 23.95 -4.47
CA PHE A 412 -9.98 25.31 -4.30
C PHE A 412 -10.42 25.65 -2.87
N MET A 413 -10.00 24.86 -1.89
CA MET A 413 -10.24 25.07 -0.46
C MET A 413 -8.90 25.04 0.30
N THR A 414 -8.76 25.85 1.35
CA THR A 414 -7.61 25.78 2.25
C THR A 414 -7.88 24.80 3.41
N ALA A 415 -6.82 24.30 4.06
CA ALA A 415 -6.97 23.47 5.25
C ALA A 415 -7.69 24.21 6.38
N GLU A 416 -7.42 25.51 6.55
CA GLU A 416 -8.11 26.36 7.50
C GLU A 416 -9.62 26.45 7.23
N GLN A 417 -10.02 26.59 5.97
CA GLN A 417 -11.44 26.59 5.57
C GLN A 417 -12.10 25.25 5.87
N ALA A 418 -11.42 24.12 5.57
CA ALA A 418 -11.94 22.79 5.85
C ALA A 418 -12.12 22.53 7.35
N VAL A 419 -11.16 22.94 8.17
CA VAL A 419 -11.25 22.85 9.64
C VAL A 419 -12.42 23.68 10.17
N ASN A 420 -12.59 24.91 9.67
CA ASN A 420 -13.71 25.78 10.03
C ASN A 420 -15.06 25.22 9.55
N ALA A 421 -15.09 24.45 8.46
CA ALA A 421 -16.27 23.72 8.01
C ALA A 421 -16.54 22.45 8.82
N GLY A 422 -15.64 22.06 9.74
CA GLY A 422 -15.84 20.96 10.67
C GLY A 422 -15.03 19.67 10.39
N TYR A 423 -13.97 19.73 9.58
CA TYR A 423 -13.02 18.63 9.49
C TYR A 423 -12.44 18.29 10.87
N GLY A 424 -12.52 17.04 11.24
CA GLY A 424 -11.95 16.52 12.49
C GLY A 424 -10.58 15.86 12.31
N GLU A 425 -10.16 15.62 11.05
CA GLU A 425 -8.86 15.02 10.75
C GLU A 425 -8.38 15.42 9.34
N ILE A 426 -7.09 15.75 9.21
CA ILE A 426 -6.44 16.01 7.91
C ILE A 426 -5.43 14.90 7.64
N GLN A 427 -5.49 14.31 6.45
CA GLN A 427 -4.56 13.30 5.97
C GLN A 427 -3.53 13.95 5.05
N HIS A 428 -2.28 13.43 5.15
CA HIS A 428 -1.10 13.87 4.41
C HIS A 428 -0.55 15.25 4.82
N ALA A 429 0.70 15.25 5.24
CA ALA A 429 1.40 16.43 5.72
C ALA A 429 1.42 17.59 4.70
N ASN A 430 1.49 17.26 3.40
CA ASN A 430 1.49 18.29 2.35
C ASN A 430 0.23 19.18 2.36
N MET A 431 -0.92 18.67 2.80
CA MET A 431 -2.16 19.44 2.88
C MET A 431 -2.05 20.63 3.86
N LEU A 432 -1.20 20.51 4.91
CA LEU A 432 -0.95 21.59 5.85
C LEU A 432 -0.06 22.68 5.22
N PHE A 433 0.94 22.28 4.42
CA PHE A 433 1.78 23.23 3.68
C PHE A 433 0.98 23.96 2.60
N LEU A 434 0.11 23.24 1.89
CA LEU A 434 -0.75 23.79 0.83
C LEU A 434 -1.71 24.86 1.35
N ASN A 435 -2.04 24.86 2.65
CA ASN A 435 -2.78 25.96 3.29
C ASN A 435 -2.11 27.32 3.06
N PHE A 436 -0.77 27.36 3.03
CA PHE A 436 0.04 28.56 2.84
C PHE A 436 0.52 28.76 1.40
N LEU A 437 0.30 27.76 0.55
CA LEU A 437 0.65 27.77 -0.87
C LEU A 437 -0.59 27.86 -1.78
N PHE A 438 -1.72 28.30 -1.22
CA PHE A 438 -2.99 28.31 -1.95
C PHE A 438 -2.93 29.13 -3.26
N ASP A 439 -2.21 30.24 -3.26
CA ASP A 439 -2.07 31.06 -4.48
C ASP A 439 -1.24 30.37 -5.58
N ILE A 440 -0.36 29.43 -5.21
CA ILE A 440 0.47 28.63 -6.12
C ILE A 440 -0.29 27.38 -6.58
N ALA A 441 -0.97 26.70 -5.65
CA ALA A 441 -1.59 25.38 -5.88
C ALA A 441 -3.05 25.34 -5.40
N LYS A 442 -3.92 26.15 -6.04
CA LYS A 442 -5.38 26.14 -5.77
C LYS A 442 -6.00 24.80 -6.17
N ASP A 443 -5.60 24.28 -7.31
CA ASP A 443 -6.03 22.95 -7.79
C ASP A 443 -5.05 21.87 -7.33
N THR A 444 -5.39 21.25 -6.21
CA THR A 444 -4.59 20.20 -5.58
C THR A 444 -4.81 18.79 -6.16
N ARG A 445 -5.57 18.67 -7.26
CA ARG A 445 -5.87 17.37 -7.88
C ARG A 445 -4.72 16.82 -8.73
N THR A 446 -3.76 17.66 -9.11
CA THR A 446 -2.63 17.33 -9.96
C THR A 446 -1.34 17.08 -9.16
N PRO A 447 -0.24 16.61 -9.80
CA PRO A 447 1.08 16.50 -9.17
C PRO A 447 1.60 17.79 -8.51
N LEU A 448 1.06 18.95 -8.89
CA LEU A 448 1.44 20.26 -8.32
C LEU A 448 1.34 20.27 -6.78
N ARG A 449 0.40 19.52 -6.19
CA ARG A 449 0.30 19.38 -4.73
C ARG A 449 1.55 18.80 -4.05
N PHE A 450 2.40 18.11 -4.78
CA PHE A 450 3.67 17.57 -4.29
C PHE A 450 4.83 18.49 -4.64
N THR A 451 4.91 18.92 -5.91
CA THR A 451 6.02 19.74 -6.39
C THR A 451 6.02 21.14 -5.78
N ALA A 452 4.85 21.75 -5.52
CA ALA A 452 4.76 23.03 -4.81
C ALA A 452 5.34 22.92 -3.38
N VAL A 453 5.06 21.83 -2.67
CA VAL A 453 5.64 21.59 -1.33
C VAL A 453 7.14 21.35 -1.42
N ALA A 454 7.60 20.53 -2.39
CA ALA A 454 9.02 20.29 -2.61
C ALA A 454 9.81 21.58 -2.90
N GLU A 455 9.20 22.54 -3.56
CA GLU A 455 9.86 23.80 -3.95
C GLU A 455 9.80 24.89 -2.86
N HIS A 456 8.83 24.86 -1.95
CA HIS A 456 8.57 25.99 -1.04
C HIS A 456 8.60 25.63 0.45
N ALA A 457 8.50 24.35 0.84
CA ALA A 457 8.40 24.00 2.26
C ALA A 457 9.66 24.36 3.05
N ALA A 458 10.86 24.24 2.46
CA ALA A 458 12.12 24.56 3.11
C ALA A 458 12.20 25.99 3.68
N GLU A 459 11.52 26.95 3.03
CA GLU A 459 11.55 28.37 3.39
C GLU A 459 10.51 28.72 4.48
N MET A 460 9.60 27.79 4.82
CA MET A 460 8.52 28.07 5.78
C MET A 460 9.04 28.09 7.21
N ASP A 461 8.69 29.13 7.95
CA ASP A 461 9.00 29.28 9.37
C ASP A 461 7.78 28.93 10.24
N PHE A 462 7.84 27.79 10.93
CA PHE A 462 6.82 27.35 11.88
C PHE A 462 6.64 28.31 13.08
N LYS A 463 7.59 29.20 13.33
CA LYS A 463 7.51 30.22 14.37
C LYS A 463 6.81 31.50 13.90
N SER A 464 6.47 31.62 12.62
CA SER A 464 5.73 32.76 12.08
C SER A 464 4.32 32.84 12.68
N GLU A 465 3.76 34.05 12.74
CA GLU A 465 2.40 34.26 13.29
C GLU A 465 1.33 33.48 12.50
N LYS A 466 1.52 33.30 11.18
CA LYS A 466 0.61 32.50 10.34
C LYS A 466 0.57 31.03 10.80
N TRP A 467 1.73 30.39 10.98
CA TRP A 467 1.82 29.02 11.45
C TRP A 467 1.32 28.85 12.89
N LYS A 468 1.66 29.79 13.79
CA LYS A 468 1.15 29.76 15.17
C LYS A 468 -0.37 29.85 15.22
N SER A 469 -0.96 30.75 14.43
CA SER A 469 -2.42 30.89 14.32
C SER A 469 -3.07 29.60 13.83
N PHE A 470 -2.47 28.97 12.82
CA PHE A 470 -2.97 27.70 12.27
C PHE A 470 -2.84 26.53 13.28
N PHE A 471 -1.71 26.41 13.97
CA PHE A 471 -1.57 25.41 15.05
C PHE A 471 -2.58 25.63 16.18
N ASN A 472 -2.85 26.88 16.55
CA ASN A 472 -3.87 27.20 17.53
C ASN A 472 -5.26 26.79 17.06
N LEU A 473 -5.61 27.01 15.80
CA LEU A 473 -6.87 26.56 15.21
C LEU A 473 -6.98 25.03 15.25
N LEU A 474 -5.95 24.29 14.80
CA LEU A 474 -5.94 22.83 14.85
C LEU A 474 -6.13 22.31 16.26
N LYS A 475 -5.46 22.91 17.25
CA LYS A 475 -5.56 22.55 18.67
C LYS A 475 -6.95 22.87 19.22
N GLU A 476 -7.48 24.06 18.99
CA GLU A 476 -8.81 24.48 19.46
C GLU A 476 -9.91 23.56 18.92
N LYS A 477 -9.84 23.23 17.65
CA LYS A 477 -10.79 22.32 16.98
C LYS A 477 -10.51 20.85 17.22
N GLN A 478 -9.45 20.51 17.97
CA GLN A 478 -9.01 19.13 18.26
C GLN A 478 -8.81 18.29 16.99
N VAL A 479 -8.27 18.91 15.95
CA VAL A 479 -8.03 18.25 14.66
C VAL A 479 -6.89 17.22 14.80
N ILE A 480 -7.12 16.02 14.30
CA ILE A 480 -6.13 14.96 14.22
C ILE A 480 -5.36 15.10 12.91
N ILE A 481 -4.07 14.84 12.95
CA ILE A 481 -3.23 14.82 11.74
C ILE A 481 -2.71 13.40 11.50
N ASP A 482 -2.93 12.91 10.30
CA ASP A 482 -2.39 11.67 9.76
C ASP A 482 -1.37 12.03 8.67
N PRO A 483 -0.09 12.21 9.03
CA PRO A 483 0.88 12.92 8.17
C PRO A 483 1.43 12.07 7.04
N THR A 484 1.49 10.74 7.17
CA THR A 484 2.01 9.79 6.16
C THR A 484 3.35 10.21 5.55
N ILE A 485 4.34 10.58 6.40
CA ILE A 485 5.57 11.22 5.92
C ILE A 485 6.53 10.25 5.22
N SER A 486 6.41 8.95 5.43
CA SER A 486 7.22 7.95 4.75
C SER A 486 6.95 7.87 3.24
N ILE A 487 5.71 8.11 2.79
CA ILE A 487 5.42 8.17 1.34
C ILE A 487 6.04 9.41 0.70
N PHE A 488 6.13 10.54 1.44
CA PHE A 488 6.79 11.74 0.93
C PHE A 488 8.31 11.58 0.80
N GLU A 489 8.94 10.70 1.58
CA GLU A 489 10.33 10.32 1.40
C GLU A 489 10.55 9.74 -0.01
N VAL A 490 9.70 8.79 -0.40
CA VAL A 490 9.74 8.20 -1.74
C VAL A 490 9.42 9.24 -2.82
N ILE A 491 8.34 10.00 -2.64
CA ILE A 491 7.83 10.93 -3.66
C ILE A 491 8.82 12.07 -3.94
N LEU A 492 9.47 12.65 -2.90
CA LEU A 492 10.21 13.91 -3.02
C LEU A 492 11.72 13.73 -3.16
N ILE A 493 12.31 12.68 -2.57
CA ILE A 493 13.78 12.57 -2.50
C ILE A 493 14.36 11.27 -3.03
N SER A 494 13.53 10.28 -3.39
CA SER A 494 14.00 9.02 -3.95
C SER A 494 14.51 9.22 -5.38
N LYS A 495 15.68 8.67 -5.70
CA LYS A 495 16.29 8.70 -7.02
C LYS A 495 16.34 7.30 -7.63
N PRO A 496 16.20 7.16 -8.95
CA PRO A 496 16.38 5.89 -9.62
C PRO A 496 17.75 5.26 -9.31
N GLY A 497 17.76 3.97 -9.00
CA GLY A 497 18.95 3.20 -8.64
C GLY A 497 19.44 3.37 -7.20
N GLU A 498 18.85 4.26 -6.41
CA GLU A 498 19.23 4.48 -5.01
C GLU A 498 18.21 3.85 -4.06
N VAL A 499 18.72 3.20 -3.00
CA VAL A 499 17.88 2.73 -1.88
C VAL A 499 17.88 3.79 -0.80
N LEU A 500 16.70 4.27 -0.42
CA LEU A 500 16.54 5.20 0.70
C LEU A 500 17.10 4.60 2.00
N GLU A 501 17.72 5.43 2.84
CA GLU A 501 18.44 5.02 4.06
C GLU A 501 17.59 4.11 4.97
N GLY A 502 16.34 4.48 5.18
CA GLY A 502 15.41 3.72 6.03
C GLY A 502 15.07 2.30 5.55
N TYR A 503 15.36 1.99 4.28
CA TYR A 503 15.07 0.69 3.66
C TYR A 503 16.30 -0.14 3.34
N LYS A 504 17.53 0.33 3.64
CA LYS A 504 18.78 -0.39 3.32
C LYS A 504 18.88 -1.78 3.93
N THR A 505 18.33 -2.00 5.11
CA THR A 505 18.30 -3.32 5.76
C THR A 505 17.18 -4.22 5.23
N LEU A 506 16.12 -3.63 4.69
CA LEU A 506 14.97 -4.35 4.15
C LEU A 506 15.22 -4.83 2.71
N VAL A 507 15.65 -3.91 1.84
CA VAL A 507 15.71 -4.13 0.37
C VAL A 507 16.49 -5.40 -0.01
N PRO A 508 17.64 -5.77 0.62
CA PRO A 508 18.33 -7.02 0.31
C PRO A 508 17.54 -8.31 0.62
N ARG A 509 16.52 -8.22 1.48
CA ARG A 509 15.65 -9.33 1.89
C ARG A 509 14.47 -9.55 0.96
N LEU A 510 14.12 -8.55 0.14
CA LEU A 510 12.95 -8.56 -0.73
C LEU A 510 13.13 -9.48 -1.95
N PRO A 511 12.03 -10.01 -2.51
CA PRO A 511 12.07 -10.68 -3.81
C PRO A 511 12.73 -9.79 -4.87
N PRO A 512 13.49 -10.34 -5.83
CA PRO A 512 14.29 -9.54 -6.76
C PRO A 512 13.51 -8.46 -7.51
N GLN A 513 12.32 -8.78 -8.03
CA GLN A 513 11.53 -7.80 -8.78
C GLN A 513 10.92 -6.73 -7.87
N VAL A 514 10.51 -7.09 -6.63
CA VAL A 514 10.05 -6.12 -5.62
C VAL A 514 11.19 -5.17 -5.22
N ARG A 515 12.41 -5.71 -5.05
CA ARG A 515 13.60 -4.89 -4.75
C ARG A 515 13.82 -3.80 -5.79
N ARG A 516 13.64 -4.12 -7.08
CA ARG A 516 13.77 -3.16 -8.18
C ARG A 516 12.75 -2.02 -8.07
N GLN A 517 11.52 -2.31 -7.60
CA GLN A 517 10.50 -1.27 -7.37
C GLN A 517 10.93 -0.27 -6.30
N PHE A 518 11.60 -0.71 -5.23
CA PHE A 518 12.17 0.19 -4.21
C PHE A 518 13.32 1.08 -4.73
N MET A 519 13.83 0.81 -5.93
CA MET A 519 14.87 1.60 -6.59
C MET A 519 14.34 2.38 -7.80
N ALA A 520 13.04 2.41 -8.02
CA ALA A 520 12.45 3.06 -9.21
C ALA A 520 12.48 4.60 -9.17
N GLY A 521 12.70 5.19 -7.98
CA GLY A 521 12.66 6.64 -7.79
C GLY A 521 11.24 7.19 -7.60
N GLY A 522 11.17 8.50 -7.30
CA GLY A 522 9.95 9.27 -7.13
C GLY A 522 9.68 10.25 -8.28
N PHE A 523 9.17 11.44 -7.97
CA PHE A 523 9.06 12.52 -8.94
C PHE A 523 10.44 12.97 -9.43
N PRO A 524 10.56 13.41 -10.70
CA PRO A 524 11.81 13.97 -11.20
C PRO A 524 12.23 15.18 -10.35
N ILE A 525 13.43 15.13 -9.82
CA ILE A 525 14.03 16.27 -9.11
C ILE A 525 14.72 17.14 -10.18
N PRO A 526 14.33 18.41 -10.35
CA PRO A 526 14.99 19.29 -11.30
C PRO A 526 16.48 19.43 -10.97
N GLU A 527 17.31 19.50 -12.02
CA GLU A 527 18.76 19.66 -11.89
C GLU A 527 19.13 20.83 -10.99
N GLY A 528 20.03 20.60 -10.02
CA GLY A 528 20.46 21.60 -9.05
C GLY A 528 19.50 21.85 -7.89
N LYS A 529 18.30 21.23 -7.85
CA LYS A 529 17.33 21.37 -6.76
C LYS A 529 17.39 20.22 -5.72
N GLU A 530 18.34 19.31 -5.79
CA GLU A 530 18.41 18.15 -4.89
C GLU A 530 18.49 18.55 -3.43
N LYS A 531 19.26 19.62 -3.12
CA LYS A 531 19.36 20.12 -1.75
C LYS A 531 18.02 20.72 -1.30
N LEU A 532 17.39 21.53 -2.14
CA LEU A 532 16.09 22.14 -1.85
C LEU A 532 15.02 21.07 -1.54
N TYR A 533 14.93 20.03 -2.35
CA TYR A 533 13.94 18.94 -2.17
C TYR A 533 14.21 18.16 -0.87
N ARG A 534 15.49 17.88 -0.53
CA ARG A 534 15.84 17.29 0.77
C ARG A 534 15.49 18.20 1.94
N ASP A 535 15.79 19.48 1.86
CA ASP A 535 15.48 20.44 2.91
C ASP A 535 13.96 20.60 3.08
N SER A 536 13.20 20.60 1.99
CA SER A 536 11.73 20.63 2.02
C SER A 536 11.16 19.34 2.61
N TYR A 537 11.71 18.16 2.26
CA TYR A 537 11.30 16.91 2.91
C TYR A 537 11.64 16.92 4.41
N GLN A 538 12.82 17.41 4.80
CA GLN A 538 13.16 17.56 6.22
C GLN A 538 12.15 18.46 6.93
N LYS A 539 11.68 19.53 6.29
CA LYS A 539 10.64 20.39 6.84
C LYS A 539 9.30 19.65 6.99
N VAL A 540 8.98 18.71 6.11
CA VAL A 540 7.80 17.82 6.28
C VAL A 540 7.96 16.93 7.51
N VAL A 541 9.14 16.39 7.74
CA VAL A 541 9.46 15.62 8.96
C VAL A 541 9.36 16.51 10.21
N ASP A 542 9.97 17.69 10.18
CA ASP A 542 9.98 18.64 11.30
C ASP A 542 8.56 19.07 11.70
N LEU A 543 7.63 19.16 10.75
CA LEU A 543 6.21 19.48 11.02
C LEU A 543 5.60 18.53 12.02
N VAL A 544 5.90 17.21 11.94
CA VAL A 544 5.36 16.21 12.88
C VAL A 544 5.81 16.52 14.31
N GLY A 545 7.07 16.88 14.49
CA GLY A 545 7.60 17.33 15.78
C GLY A 545 6.95 18.62 16.27
N GLU A 546 6.66 19.57 15.38
CA GLU A 546 5.94 20.82 15.76
C GLU A 546 4.49 20.53 16.16
N LEU A 547 3.78 19.67 15.43
CA LEU A 547 2.42 19.23 15.81
C LEU A 547 2.42 18.64 17.23
N TYR A 548 3.36 17.74 17.51
CA TYR A 548 3.51 17.14 18.85
C TYR A 548 3.79 18.18 19.93
N ARG A 549 4.77 19.11 19.70
CA ARG A 549 5.12 20.18 20.65
C ARG A 549 3.96 21.13 20.93
N ASN A 550 3.07 21.34 19.96
CA ASN A 550 1.86 22.15 20.09
C ASN A 550 0.67 21.37 20.68
N ASN A 551 0.86 20.09 21.10
CA ASN A 551 -0.20 19.21 21.60
C ASN A 551 -1.33 18.97 20.57
N ILE A 552 -1.02 18.92 19.30
CA ILE A 552 -1.93 18.50 18.24
C ILE A 552 -1.77 16.98 18.09
N THR A 553 -2.89 16.27 18.08
CA THR A 553 -2.87 14.81 18.00
C THR A 553 -2.41 14.34 16.63
N VAL A 554 -1.39 13.48 16.61
CA VAL A 554 -0.93 12.79 15.39
C VAL A 554 -1.21 11.30 15.49
N VAL A 555 -1.45 10.65 14.36
CA VAL A 555 -1.56 9.20 14.21
C VAL A 555 -0.48 8.70 13.26
N ALA A 556 -0.14 7.42 13.32
CA ALA A 556 0.83 6.81 12.44
C ALA A 556 0.10 6.04 11.33
N GLY A 557 0.03 6.63 10.15
CA GLY A 557 -0.50 6.04 8.94
C GLY A 557 0.52 6.08 7.80
N THR A 558 0.47 5.14 6.86
CA THR A 558 1.52 5.00 5.84
C THR A 558 1.09 5.37 4.43
N ASP A 559 -0.11 4.98 4.01
CA ASP A 559 -0.58 5.11 2.62
C ASP A 559 0.41 4.51 1.59
N SER A 560 1.07 3.40 1.96
CA SER A 560 2.19 2.84 1.21
C SER A 560 2.28 1.31 1.36
N THR A 561 3.42 0.70 1.02
CA THR A 561 3.64 -0.75 1.10
C THR A 561 3.29 -1.31 2.48
N PRO A 562 2.44 -2.33 2.58
CA PRO A 562 1.96 -2.86 3.84
C PRO A 562 3.08 -3.29 4.81
N GLY A 563 2.91 -2.93 6.07
CA GLY A 563 3.77 -3.38 7.17
C GLY A 563 5.09 -2.63 7.28
N PHE A 564 5.99 -2.78 6.32
CA PHE A 564 7.37 -2.24 6.39
C PHE A 564 7.41 -0.72 6.51
N THR A 565 6.52 -0.02 5.82
CA THR A 565 6.51 1.44 5.79
C THR A 565 6.07 2.04 7.11
N LEU A 566 5.28 1.31 7.93
CA LEU A 566 4.95 1.76 9.27
C LEU A 566 6.19 1.87 10.17
N HIS A 567 7.10 0.90 10.10
CA HIS A 567 8.35 0.99 10.87
C HIS A 567 9.13 2.26 10.49
N ARG A 568 9.19 2.58 9.19
CA ARG A 568 9.83 3.82 8.71
C ARG A 568 9.11 5.07 9.19
N GLU A 569 7.78 5.08 9.15
CA GLU A 569 6.97 6.18 9.67
C GLU A 569 7.31 6.47 11.15
N LEU A 570 7.42 5.41 11.98
CA LEU A 570 7.78 5.55 13.40
C LEU A 570 9.22 6.06 13.61
N GLU A 571 10.19 5.61 12.79
CA GLU A 571 11.55 6.15 12.81
C GLU A 571 11.57 7.66 12.49
N LEU A 572 10.80 8.08 11.51
CA LEU A 572 10.69 9.48 11.11
C LEU A 572 10.05 10.33 12.21
N TYR A 573 9.06 9.80 12.94
CA TYR A 573 8.48 10.50 14.09
C TYR A 573 9.51 10.73 15.20
N VAL A 574 10.35 9.72 15.50
CA VAL A 574 11.45 9.90 16.44
C VAL A 574 12.46 10.92 15.93
N SER A 575 12.79 10.90 14.64
CA SER A 575 13.72 11.88 14.04
C SER A 575 13.19 13.32 14.08
N SER A 576 11.86 13.51 14.13
CA SER A 576 11.22 14.83 14.31
C SER A 576 11.30 15.36 15.75
N GLY A 577 11.84 14.55 16.69
CA GLY A 577 12.01 14.90 18.10
C GLY A 577 10.93 14.36 19.04
N ILE A 578 10.06 13.46 18.60
CA ILE A 578 9.11 12.78 19.49
C ILE A 578 9.84 11.64 20.22
N PRO A 579 9.73 11.54 21.56
CA PRO A 579 10.39 10.45 22.29
C PRO A 579 9.89 9.06 21.83
N PRO A 580 10.76 8.04 21.69
CA PRO A 580 10.39 6.72 21.19
C PRO A 580 9.18 6.10 21.90
N ALA A 581 9.12 6.17 23.24
CA ALA A 581 7.99 5.66 24.02
C ALA A 581 6.66 6.34 23.64
N LYS A 582 6.68 7.65 23.29
CA LYS A 582 5.51 8.37 22.82
C LYS A 582 5.10 7.94 21.41
N VAL A 583 6.07 7.68 20.55
CA VAL A 583 5.80 7.12 19.20
C VAL A 583 5.14 5.75 19.31
N LEU A 584 5.60 4.89 20.21
CA LEU A 584 4.95 3.59 20.46
C LEU A 584 3.52 3.76 21.03
N GLN A 585 3.27 4.76 21.89
CA GLN A 585 1.92 5.09 22.36
C GLN A 585 1.02 5.56 21.20
N ILE A 586 1.55 6.37 20.26
CA ILE A 586 0.84 6.83 19.04
C ILE A 586 0.42 5.62 18.21
N ALA A 587 1.34 4.68 17.97
CA ALA A 587 1.10 3.51 17.14
C ALA A 587 0.30 2.38 17.84
N THR A 588 -0.14 2.56 19.08
CA THR A 588 -0.88 1.56 19.85
C THR A 588 -2.14 2.16 20.49
N LEU A 589 -2.02 2.68 21.70
CA LEU A 589 -3.17 3.14 22.50
C LEU A 589 -3.84 4.39 21.94
N THR A 590 -3.06 5.34 21.41
CA THR A 590 -3.64 6.55 20.80
C THR A 590 -4.48 6.20 19.58
N ALA A 591 -3.98 5.32 18.72
CA ALA A 591 -4.74 4.82 17.57
C ALA A 591 -6.03 4.09 17.99
N ALA A 592 -5.94 3.22 19.01
CA ALA A 592 -7.10 2.54 19.58
C ALA A 592 -8.15 3.51 20.13
N ARG A 593 -7.73 4.58 20.84
CA ARG A 593 -8.63 5.63 21.36
C ARG A 593 -9.32 6.40 20.24
N ILE A 594 -8.57 6.80 19.22
CA ILE A 594 -9.11 7.57 18.08
C ILE A 594 -10.14 6.76 17.29
N THR A 595 -9.97 5.44 17.22
CA THR A 595 -10.89 4.52 16.54
C THR A 595 -12.00 3.96 17.46
N GLY A 596 -12.03 4.34 18.74
CA GLY A 596 -13.00 3.86 19.73
C GLY A 596 -12.79 2.39 20.12
N GLN A 597 -11.59 1.85 19.91
CA GLN A 597 -11.24 0.44 20.19
C GLN A 597 -10.41 0.27 21.47
N ASP A 598 -10.18 1.31 22.24
CA ASP A 598 -9.29 1.31 23.42
C ASP A 598 -9.79 0.44 24.57
N LYS A 599 -11.07 0.08 24.60
CA LYS A 599 -11.61 -0.90 25.56
C LYS A 599 -11.16 -2.33 25.26
N GLU A 600 -10.81 -2.62 24.00
CA GLU A 600 -10.47 -3.95 23.51
C GLU A 600 -8.99 -4.09 23.10
N LEU A 601 -8.34 -3.00 22.67
CA LEU A 601 -7.03 -2.98 22.05
C LEU A 601 -6.11 -1.88 22.62
N GLY A 602 -4.88 -1.82 22.14
CA GLY A 602 -3.93 -0.73 22.35
C GLY A 602 -3.17 -0.77 23.67
N SER A 603 -3.51 -1.68 24.61
CA SER A 603 -2.70 -1.91 25.82
C SER A 603 -2.80 -3.36 26.29
N ILE A 604 -1.77 -3.84 26.99
CA ILE A 604 -1.73 -5.18 27.57
C ILE A 604 -2.37 -5.14 28.94
N THR A 605 -3.69 -5.27 28.95
CA THR A 605 -4.50 -5.15 30.18
C THR A 605 -5.52 -6.29 30.24
N LYS A 606 -5.79 -6.77 31.47
CA LYS A 606 -6.78 -7.83 31.70
C LYS A 606 -8.11 -7.54 31.00
N ARG A 607 -8.68 -8.55 30.37
CA ARG A 607 -9.90 -8.60 29.56
C ARG A 607 -9.79 -8.06 28.14
N LYS A 608 -8.74 -7.31 27.78
CA LYS A 608 -8.51 -6.90 26.39
C LYS A 608 -8.14 -8.09 25.50
N LEU A 609 -8.26 -7.90 24.22
CA LEU A 609 -7.86 -8.88 23.22
C LEU A 609 -6.35 -9.11 23.27
N ALA A 610 -5.95 -10.35 23.04
CA ALA A 610 -4.54 -10.74 23.03
C ALA A 610 -3.93 -10.49 21.64
N ASP A 611 -3.79 -9.23 21.30
CA ASP A 611 -3.11 -8.75 20.09
C ASP A 611 -1.79 -8.12 20.53
N LEU A 612 -0.70 -8.91 20.45
CA LEU A 612 0.59 -8.61 21.06
C LEU A 612 1.72 -8.89 20.05
N ILE A 613 2.84 -8.19 20.22
CA ILE A 613 4.09 -8.47 19.50
C ILE A 613 5.24 -8.69 20.47
N ILE A 614 6.13 -9.60 20.10
CA ILE A 614 7.36 -9.92 20.80
C ILE A 614 8.52 -9.49 19.92
N ILE A 615 9.39 -8.64 20.46
CA ILE A 615 10.48 -7.97 19.75
C ILE A 615 11.83 -8.36 20.36
N ASP A 616 12.80 -8.66 19.49
CA ASP A 616 14.19 -8.80 19.88
C ASP A 616 14.87 -7.44 19.85
N GLY A 617 14.94 -6.77 21.03
CA GLY A 617 15.41 -5.41 21.19
C GLY A 617 14.57 -4.59 22.16
N ASP A 618 14.81 -3.28 22.20
CA ASP A 618 14.07 -2.33 23.06
C ASP A 618 13.73 -1.05 22.26
N PRO A 619 12.57 -1.02 21.59
CA PRO A 619 12.18 0.12 20.76
C PRO A 619 11.91 1.41 21.54
N THR A 620 11.88 1.39 22.88
CA THR A 620 11.85 2.61 23.71
C THR A 620 13.22 3.29 23.79
N LYS A 621 14.31 2.55 23.50
CA LYS A 621 15.68 3.07 23.45
C LYS A 621 16.16 3.29 22.03
N ASN A 622 15.86 2.36 21.14
CA ASN A 622 16.18 2.43 19.73
C ASN A 622 14.91 2.07 18.93
N ILE A 623 14.25 3.06 18.36
CA ILE A 623 12.98 2.83 17.65
C ILE A 623 13.12 1.82 16.48
N SER A 624 14.31 1.72 15.88
CA SER A 624 14.57 0.76 14.78
C SER A 624 14.49 -0.70 15.21
N ASP A 625 14.54 -0.99 16.53
CA ASP A 625 14.33 -2.35 17.04
C ASP A 625 12.88 -2.84 16.78
N ILE A 626 11.94 -1.93 16.48
CA ILE A 626 10.57 -2.29 16.06
C ILE A 626 10.54 -3.17 14.79
N LYS A 627 11.62 -3.17 14.01
CA LYS A 627 11.79 -4.05 12.83
C LYS A 627 12.05 -5.51 13.19
N ASN A 628 12.44 -5.78 14.45
CA ASN A 628 12.85 -7.10 14.93
C ASN A 628 11.69 -7.85 15.60
N VAL A 629 10.48 -7.75 15.05
CA VAL A 629 9.35 -8.54 15.52
C VAL A 629 9.58 -10.01 15.18
N GLU A 630 9.61 -10.88 16.19
CA GLU A 630 9.80 -12.33 16.01
C GLU A 630 8.51 -13.12 16.07
N THR A 631 7.56 -12.63 16.86
CA THR A 631 6.29 -13.34 17.08
C THR A 631 5.17 -12.32 17.18
N VAL A 632 4.09 -12.60 16.47
CA VAL A 632 2.83 -11.86 16.58
C VAL A 632 1.77 -12.79 17.16
N ILE A 633 1.04 -12.30 18.14
CA ILE A 633 -0.16 -12.96 18.65
C ILE A 633 -1.34 -12.06 18.26
N LYS A 634 -2.24 -12.59 17.45
CA LYS A 634 -3.47 -11.89 17.06
C LYS A 634 -4.65 -12.78 17.33
N ASN A 635 -5.61 -12.28 18.08
CA ASN A 635 -6.80 -13.05 18.46
C ASN A 635 -6.47 -14.39 19.15
N GLY A 636 -5.36 -14.41 19.93
CA GLY A 636 -4.85 -15.60 20.60
C GLY A 636 -4.16 -16.64 19.71
N VAL A 637 -4.03 -16.37 18.42
CA VAL A 637 -3.26 -17.21 17.46
C VAL A 637 -1.84 -16.68 17.37
N ILE A 638 -0.87 -17.59 17.45
CA ILE A 638 0.57 -17.31 17.42
C ILE A 638 1.06 -17.44 15.97
N TYR A 639 1.78 -16.43 15.49
CA TYR A 639 2.44 -16.40 14.20
C TYR A 639 3.93 -16.12 14.38
N LYS A 640 4.79 -16.89 13.73
CA LYS A 640 6.21 -16.59 13.60
C LYS A 640 6.41 -15.68 12.39
N THR A 641 7.01 -14.52 12.60
CA THR A 641 7.19 -13.54 11.53
C THR A 641 8.08 -14.05 10.40
N ALA A 642 9.08 -14.87 10.71
CA ALA A 642 9.93 -15.52 9.72
C ALA A 642 9.13 -16.39 8.73
N ASP A 643 8.13 -17.13 9.23
CA ASP A 643 7.28 -17.97 8.39
C ASP A 643 6.35 -17.11 7.51
N LEU A 644 5.80 -16.02 8.08
CA LEU A 644 4.98 -15.06 7.32
C LEU A 644 5.79 -14.39 6.21
N TYR A 645 7.01 -13.95 6.50
CA TYR A 645 7.91 -13.36 5.50
C TYR A 645 8.26 -14.36 4.40
N THR A 646 8.60 -15.61 4.76
CA THR A 646 8.90 -16.66 3.79
C THR A 646 7.72 -16.94 2.86
N ALA A 647 6.47 -16.93 3.37
CA ALA A 647 5.27 -17.17 2.57
C ALA A 647 5.02 -16.10 1.49
N VAL A 648 5.62 -14.92 1.62
CA VAL A 648 5.58 -13.81 0.65
C VAL A 648 6.94 -13.56 -0.02
N GLY A 649 7.86 -14.53 0.05
CA GLY A 649 9.16 -14.47 -0.64
C GLY A 649 10.18 -13.51 -0.03
N VAL A 650 9.93 -12.96 1.14
CA VAL A 650 10.87 -12.11 1.88
C VAL A 650 11.80 -12.99 2.72
N LYS A 651 13.10 -12.78 2.64
CA LYS A 651 14.08 -13.48 3.49
C LYS A 651 13.92 -13.02 4.94
N PRO A 652 13.84 -13.96 5.90
CA PRO A 652 13.70 -13.63 7.32
C PRO A 652 14.84 -12.80 7.89
#